data_9a32cd46efe18121c72f87ade44ac7c8
#
_entry.id   9a32cd46efe18121c72f87ade44ac7c8
#
_cell.length_a   1.000
_cell.length_b   1.000
_cell.length_c   1.000
_cell.angle_alpha   90.00
_cell.angle_beta   90.00
_cell.angle_gamma   90.00
#
_symmetry.space_group_name_H-M   'P 1'
#
loop_
_entity.id
_entity.type
_entity.pdbx_description
1 polymer ?
#
loop_
_entity_poly.entity_id
_entity_poly.type
_entity_poly.pdbx_seq_one_letter_code
_entity_poly.pdbx_strand_id
1 'polypeptide(L)'
;MYKEYDLTTISELVHFNLNRKDWIYTDGMQKSLEATQVEGVYGLIQRLKQHDIALLADEVGMGKTIQALGVMSLLWQSKPNAKVLVLAPNMVICDQWRNEFENLRHKHANADLAEAIKHIRPILCKNFIDPDHGVLKEIHQIQNDLEKQALFCLTSIHSLSGLVPEDSKNNCIAVAREKAQEINERIQTVLKDGFDLVVIDEAHYFRNINGGSQRVAAAKGLFGEPNGHTRLAKQYLLLTATPSHSNIHDVNNILGFFKDTKALSPRDSLKRYAVRRLRFMQGLEGAYNKYHYRHEHVLEANFKEDPSSELFFALYQKALVDEYGGKGGGKSFLYGYLEGFESVAQHSKAQEDGSAESFYTAVDTDILSQLSQQFFEKFNQAPAHPKYGVLQNKCVPEDLFDKDHQIENDKNLIFVRRIPSVREITQRINADYDEIFAKQILDALAPPNKTKLFQQWKNKKWSRDFFKKKISNKSNTEDNFEEINESQSLDDESPIKSHILDLFIIKKNDKVKTTDCSNFRNRLVIPSSLFSILLEPSSDYKTGDYLSFYTHEDSQKKADYLSAIRDYRKNHKVLSENIVNFEMPLKTLWADLYIQLKNEDGELLKTYNSWSDVVKENFSHYFKTGILYASPVIVELYCWFSKFVLAKKNNINDVQISYRNFLTWIHNKKLLKTSLLYKYFVAAISTFEALCSKIVGLSFEKNVQPDAWKDLKQLHNPAWYASGEVQNRKRLIIGFNSPFFPNVLSATQIFQEGVNLHLQCNKVFHYGMAWTPGANEQRIGRIDRLFGKVHRNLIKSGQNSGLHIYYPYLKNTFDQEQLASFMVKKQDFEDQLDRGMQSDFDKSIHLSLADDWLKYLRKPKPFNDCGNTDPYPAI
;
A
#
# COMPACT_ATOMS: atom_id res chain seq x y z
N MET A 1 13.33 11.33 -36.66
CA MET A 1 13.17 11.93 -35.33
C MET A 1 14.22 11.37 -34.37
N TYR A 2 14.41 10.07 -34.30
CA TYR A 2 15.50 9.43 -33.52
C TYR A 2 16.70 9.15 -34.41
N LYS A 3 17.92 9.25 -33.86
CA LYS A 3 19.15 8.71 -34.49
C LYS A 3 19.06 7.18 -34.60
N GLU A 4 19.96 6.56 -35.28
CA GLU A 4 20.11 5.10 -35.23
C GLU A 4 20.76 4.71 -33.89
N TYR A 5 20.06 3.89 -33.12
CA TYR A 5 20.52 3.33 -31.85
C TYR A 5 20.43 1.81 -31.95
N ASP A 6 21.50 1.15 -31.60
CA ASP A 6 21.50 -0.30 -31.31
C ASP A 6 21.41 -0.56 -29.81
N LEU A 7 21.32 -1.81 -29.42
CA LEU A 7 21.15 -2.21 -28.01
C LEU A 7 22.36 -1.84 -27.16
N THR A 8 23.56 -1.97 -27.71
CA THR A 8 24.81 -1.63 -27.04
C THR A 8 24.87 -0.13 -26.77
N THR A 9 24.64 0.70 -27.77
CA THR A 9 24.61 2.16 -27.64
C THR A 9 23.56 2.62 -26.61
N ILE A 10 22.37 2.02 -26.61
CA ILE A 10 21.33 2.36 -25.60
C ILE A 10 21.84 2.05 -24.19
N SER A 11 22.50 0.90 -23.99
CA SER A 11 23.00 0.51 -22.66
C SER A 11 24.19 1.36 -22.20
N GLU A 12 24.99 1.89 -23.13
CA GLU A 12 26.07 2.84 -22.83
C GLU A 12 25.56 4.23 -22.48
N LEU A 13 24.48 4.67 -23.11
CA LEU A 13 23.88 5.98 -22.86
C LEU A 13 23.02 5.98 -21.60
N VAL A 14 22.26 4.90 -21.36
CA VAL A 14 21.33 4.76 -20.22
C VAL A 14 21.72 3.55 -19.39
N HIS A 15 22.32 3.79 -18.22
CA HIS A 15 22.70 2.74 -17.28
C HIS A 15 21.48 2.23 -16.50
N PHE A 16 20.91 1.11 -16.90
CA PHE A 16 19.80 0.50 -16.17
C PHE A 16 20.28 -0.26 -14.92
N ASN A 17 21.54 -0.71 -14.88
CA ASN A 17 22.15 -1.32 -13.70
C ASN A 17 22.95 -0.29 -12.88
N LEU A 18 22.36 0.25 -11.81
CA LEU A 18 23.02 1.25 -10.96
C LEU A 18 24.16 0.68 -10.10
N ASN A 19 24.18 -0.62 -9.87
CA ASN A 19 25.22 -1.28 -9.07
C ASN A 19 26.45 -1.61 -9.91
N ARG A 20 26.29 -1.70 -11.22
CA ARG A 20 27.35 -2.00 -12.19
C ARG A 20 27.25 -1.04 -13.36
N LYS A 21 27.80 0.16 -13.23
CA LYS A 21 27.77 1.19 -14.26
C LYS A 21 28.58 0.83 -15.51
N ASP A 22 29.48 -0.15 -15.41
CA ASP A 22 30.24 -0.76 -16.48
C ASP A 22 29.45 -1.84 -17.24
N TRP A 23 28.22 -2.13 -16.83
CA TRP A 23 27.39 -3.11 -17.50
C TRP A 23 26.93 -2.61 -18.88
N ILE A 24 27.23 -3.36 -19.90
CA ILE A 24 26.86 -3.10 -21.29
C ILE A 24 26.09 -4.31 -21.82
N TYR A 25 25.09 -4.05 -22.66
CA TYR A 25 24.31 -5.10 -23.31
C TYR A 25 25.20 -5.87 -24.30
N THR A 26 25.26 -7.19 -24.16
CA THR A 26 25.93 -8.11 -25.07
C THR A 26 24.97 -9.20 -25.53
N ASP A 27 25.10 -9.62 -26.81
CA ASP A 27 24.26 -10.67 -27.37
C ASP A 27 24.40 -11.98 -26.57
N GLY A 28 23.28 -12.65 -26.31
CA GLY A 28 23.23 -13.90 -25.55
C GLY A 28 23.21 -13.76 -24.04
N MET A 29 23.05 -12.54 -23.52
CA MET A 29 22.87 -12.33 -22.08
C MET A 29 21.63 -13.04 -21.53
N GLN A 30 21.76 -13.58 -20.33
CA GLN A 30 20.62 -14.11 -19.57
C GLN A 30 19.55 -13.03 -19.39
N LYS A 31 18.29 -13.45 -19.35
CA LYS A 31 17.13 -12.56 -19.10
C LYS A 31 17.28 -11.82 -17.78
N SER A 32 17.93 -10.67 -17.78
CA SER A 32 18.02 -9.75 -16.65
C SER A 32 17.01 -8.60 -16.82
N LEU A 33 16.71 -7.90 -15.72
CA LEU A 33 15.82 -6.74 -15.80
C LEU A 33 16.42 -5.65 -16.68
N GLU A 34 17.72 -5.41 -16.55
CA GLU A 34 18.48 -4.40 -17.28
C GLU A 34 18.45 -4.68 -18.79
N ALA A 35 18.75 -5.91 -19.20
CA ALA A 35 18.68 -6.33 -20.59
C ALA A 35 17.27 -6.14 -21.14
N THR A 36 16.25 -6.56 -20.38
CA THR A 36 14.86 -6.37 -20.75
C THR A 36 14.51 -4.89 -20.93
N GLN A 37 15.02 -4.00 -20.09
CA GLN A 37 14.76 -2.56 -20.19
C GLN A 37 15.43 -1.94 -21.42
N VAL A 38 16.67 -2.33 -21.73
CA VAL A 38 17.38 -1.91 -22.97
C VAL A 38 16.62 -2.35 -24.20
N GLU A 39 16.25 -3.64 -24.27
CA GLU A 39 15.45 -4.19 -25.38
C GLU A 39 14.12 -3.44 -25.52
N GLY A 40 13.48 -3.11 -24.40
CA GLY A 40 12.23 -2.35 -24.39
C GLY A 40 12.37 -0.97 -25.01
N VAL A 41 13.40 -0.22 -24.60
CA VAL A 41 13.67 1.11 -25.19
C VAL A 41 13.93 0.99 -26.68
N TYR A 42 14.75 0.01 -27.10
CA TYR A 42 15.02 -0.25 -28.51
C TYR A 42 13.73 -0.56 -29.27
N GLY A 43 12.96 -1.53 -28.82
CA GLY A 43 11.72 -1.97 -29.48
C GLY A 43 10.66 -0.88 -29.56
N LEU A 44 10.56 -0.01 -28.54
CA LEU A 44 9.67 1.15 -28.55
C LEU A 44 10.11 2.19 -29.60
N ILE A 45 11.40 2.49 -29.69
CA ILE A 45 11.93 3.42 -30.71
C ILE A 45 11.66 2.90 -32.12
N GLN A 46 11.86 1.59 -32.38
CA GLN A 46 11.57 1.01 -33.68
C GLN A 46 10.09 1.13 -34.08
N ARG A 47 9.17 0.86 -33.11
CA ARG A 47 7.73 0.99 -33.35
C ARG A 47 7.30 2.44 -33.55
N LEU A 48 7.87 3.37 -32.79
CA LEU A 48 7.63 4.82 -32.99
C LEU A 48 8.13 5.30 -34.37
N LYS A 49 9.27 4.80 -34.83
CA LYS A 49 9.78 5.12 -36.17
C LYS A 49 8.90 4.57 -37.32
N GLN A 50 8.38 3.34 -37.14
CA GLN A 50 7.62 2.64 -38.17
C GLN A 50 6.14 3.01 -38.19
N HIS A 51 5.56 3.29 -37.03
CA HIS A 51 4.11 3.36 -36.85
C HIS A 51 3.60 4.65 -36.21
N ASP A 52 4.47 5.54 -35.71
CA ASP A 52 4.16 6.74 -34.90
C ASP A 52 3.46 6.45 -33.58
N ILE A 53 3.32 5.19 -33.21
CA ILE A 53 2.72 4.74 -31.97
C ILE A 53 3.46 3.50 -31.44
N ALA A 54 3.65 3.46 -30.12
CA ALA A 54 4.14 2.29 -29.43
C ALA A 54 3.37 2.08 -28.12
N LEU A 55 3.09 0.84 -27.76
CA LEU A 55 2.44 0.45 -26.52
C LEU A 55 3.40 -0.40 -25.68
N LEU A 56 3.87 0.13 -24.56
CA LEU A 56 4.62 -0.65 -23.57
C LEU A 56 3.64 -1.30 -22.59
N ALA A 57 3.42 -2.59 -22.79
CA ALA A 57 2.47 -3.39 -22.03
C ALA A 57 3.14 -4.38 -21.07
N ASP A 58 4.40 -4.17 -20.74
CA ASP A 58 5.17 -5.00 -19.81
C ASP A 58 4.46 -5.21 -18.47
N GLU A 59 4.72 -6.33 -17.84
CA GLU A 59 4.18 -6.67 -16.53
C GLU A 59 4.49 -5.59 -15.47
N VAL A 60 3.73 -5.58 -14.39
CA VAL A 60 3.95 -4.61 -13.29
C VAL A 60 5.36 -4.80 -12.70
N GLY A 61 6.02 -3.68 -12.40
CA GLY A 61 7.35 -3.71 -11.75
C GLY A 61 8.54 -3.86 -12.69
N MET A 62 8.34 -3.82 -14.03
CA MET A 62 9.43 -3.88 -15.01
C MET A 62 10.05 -2.52 -15.34
N GLY A 63 9.68 -1.47 -14.63
CA GLY A 63 10.24 -0.13 -14.86
C GLY A 63 9.75 0.53 -16.14
N LYS A 64 8.45 0.50 -16.44
CA LYS A 64 7.87 1.17 -17.61
C LYS A 64 8.22 2.65 -17.68
N THR A 65 8.18 3.34 -16.53
CA THR A 65 8.53 4.77 -16.43
C THR A 65 9.96 5.03 -16.84
N ILE A 66 10.94 4.26 -16.35
CA ILE A 66 12.35 4.44 -16.70
C ILE A 66 12.62 4.10 -18.16
N GLN A 67 11.93 3.10 -18.74
CA GLN A 67 12.03 2.80 -20.17
C GLN A 67 11.48 3.95 -21.01
N ALA A 68 10.32 4.52 -20.65
CA ALA A 68 9.75 5.68 -21.34
C ALA A 68 10.66 6.93 -21.22
N LEU A 69 11.22 7.16 -20.03
CA LEU A 69 12.20 8.24 -19.83
C LEU A 69 13.48 8.03 -20.68
N GLY A 70 13.91 6.77 -20.85
CA GLY A 70 14.98 6.39 -21.76
C GLY A 70 14.65 6.79 -23.22
N VAL A 71 13.46 6.43 -23.71
CA VAL A 71 12.96 6.83 -25.04
C VAL A 71 12.93 8.34 -25.19
N MET A 72 12.41 9.09 -24.19
CA MET A 72 12.35 10.55 -24.22
C MET A 72 13.75 11.19 -24.23
N SER A 73 14.67 10.67 -23.42
CA SER A 73 16.05 11.20 -23.33
C SER A 73 16.81 11.01 -24.65
N LEU A 74 16.65 9.87 -25.30
CA LEU A 74 17.22 9.62 -26.63
C LEU A 74 16.55 10.46 -27.73
N LEU A 75 15.28 10.83 -27.57
CA LEU A 75 14.62 11.80 -28.40
C LEU A 75 15.29 13.17 -28.27
N TRP A 76 15.49 13.69 -27.07
CA TRP A 76 16.17 14.98 -26.86
C TRP A 76 17.64 14.95 -27.27
N GLN A 77 18.35 13.84 -27.12
CA GLN A 77 19.70 13.70 -27.67
C GLN A 77 19.70 13.78 -29.20
N SER A 78 18.65 13.30 -29.87
CA SER A 78 18.51 13.35 -31.32
C SER A 78 17.95 14.67 -31.82
N LYS A 79 17.03 15.27 -31.04
CA LYS A 79 16.35 16.54 -31.31
C LYS A 79 16.31 17.37 -30.02
N PRO A 80 17.34 18.21 -29.78
CA PRO A 80 17.45 18.95 -28.51
C PRO A 80 16.28 19.86 -28.16
N ASN A 81 15.53 20.34 -29.16
CA ASN A 81 14.37 21.23 -29.04
C ASN A 81 13.02 20.48 -29.03
N ALA A 82 13.00 19.15 -28.86
CA ALA A 82 11.77 18.36 -28.89
C ALA A 82 10.77 18.78 -27.83
N LYS A 83 9.47 18.80 -28.17
CA LYS A 83 8.34 19.11 -27.31
C LYS A 83 7.68 17.82 -26.86
N VAL A 84 7.67 17.57 -25.58
CA VAL A 84 7.13 16.35 -24.97
C VAL A 84 6.07 16.69 -23.95
N LEU A 85 4.94 16.00 -24.03
CA LEU A 85 3.86 16.05 -23.04
C LEU A 85 3.69 14.66 -22.41
N VAL A 86 3.63 14.61 -21.09
CA VAL A 86 3.26 13.39 -20.34
C VAL A 86 1.91 13.58 -19.68
N LEU A 87 1.01 12.66 -19.95
CA LEU A 87 -0.29 12.53 -19.30
C LEU A 87 -0.24 11.39 -18.31
N ALA A 88 -0.24 11.69 -17.02
CA ALA A 88 -0.23 10.71 -15.94
C ALA A 88 -1.59 10.61 -15.22
N PRO A 89 -1.90 9.55 -14.47
CA PRO A 89 -3.18 9.38 -13.81
C PRO A 89 -3.60 10.56 -12.92
N ASN A 90 -2.67 11.09 -12.12
CA ASN A 90 -2.92 12.21 -11.21
C ASN A 90 -1.65 13.03 -10.96
N MET A 91 -1.79 14.17 -10.26
CA MET A 91 -0.66 15.08 -10.00
C MET A 91 0.45 14.47 -9.14
N VAL A 92 0.12 13.54 -8.25
CA VAL A 92 1.12 12.82 -7.44
C VAL A 92 2.02 11.96 -8.34
N ILE A 93 1.44 11.30 -9.32
CA ILE A 93 2.21 10.52 -10.31
C ILE A 93 3.00 11.46 -11.24
N CYS A 94 2.45 12.63 -11.61
CA CYS A 94 3.23 13.65 -12.36
C CYS A 94 4.48 14.08 -11.58
N ASP A 95 4.36 14.27 -10.28
CA ASP A 95 5.51 14.60 -9.41
C ASP A 95 6.52 13.44 -9.31
N GLN A 96 6.05 12.19 -9.28
CA GLN A 96 6.92 11.02 -9.36
C GLN A 96 7.69 10.97 -10.70
N TRP A 97 7.03 11.25 -11.82
CA TRP A 97 7.69 11.34 -13.13
C TRP A 97 8.79 12.40 -13.16
N ARG A 98 8.53 13.57 -12.56
CA ARG A 98 9.54 14.63 -12.40
C ARG A 98 10.75 14.11 -11.62
N ASN A 99 10.52 13.48 -10.48
CA ASN A 99 11.60 12.96 -9.64
C ASN A 99 12.36 11.82 -10.31
N GLU A 100 11.68 10.93 -11.04
CA GLU A 100 12.31 9.85 -11.82
C GLU A 100 13.16 10.39 -12.98
N PHE A 101 12.74 11.48 -13.62
CA PHE A 101 13.57 12.14 -14.64
C PHE A 101 14.85 12.72 -14.04
N GLU A 102 14.77 13.38 -12.88
CA GLU A 102 15.95 13.87 -12.18
C GLU A 102 16.87 12.71 -11.74
N ASN A 103 16.29 11.60 -11.28
CA ASN A 103 17.05 10.39 -10.98
C ASN A 103 17.73 9.82 -12.25
N LEU A 104 17.02 9.77 -13.37
CA LEU A 104 17.61 9.31 -14.63
C LEU A 104 18.80 10.20 -15.01
N ARG A 105 18.64 11.52 -14.98
CA ARG A 105 19.70 12.47 -15.36
C ARG A 105 20.95 12.33 -14.49
N HIS A 106 20.78 12.10 -13.18
CA HIS A 106 21.91 12.06 -12.25
C HIS A 106 22.52 10.67 -12.03
N LYS A 107 21.74 9.61 -12.21
CA LYS A 107 22.17 8.25 -11.85
C LYS A 107 22.29 7.30 -13.06
N HIS A 108 21.39 7.43 -14.05
CA HIS A 108 21.26 6.50 -15.16
C HIS A 108 21.89 7.02 -16.45
N ALA A 109 21.92 8.33 -16.68
CA ALA A 109 22.54 8.88 -17.90
C ALA A 109 24.07 8.87 -17.79
N ASN A 110 24.73 8.47 -18.89
CA ASN A 110 26.17 8.70 -19.00
C ASN A 110 26.48 10.20 -19.23
N ALA A 111 27.75 10.58 -19.29
CA ALA A 111 28.15 11.98 -19.43
C ALA A 111 27.55 12.66 -20.69
N ASP A 112 27.56 11.97 -21.82
CA ASP A 112 27.08 12.51 -23.10
C ASP A 112 25.56 12.73 -23.09
N LEU A 113 24.81 11.77 -22.59
CA LEU A 113 23.36 11.89 -22.46
C LEU A 113 22.98 12.92 -21.40
N ALA A 114 23.66 12.94 -20.26
CA ALA A 114 23.41 13.91 -19.19
C ALA A 114 23.64 15.35 -19.67
N GLU A 115 24.68 15.57 -20.46
CA GLU A 115 24.94 16.87 -21.10
C GLU A 115 23.84 17.23 -22.12
N ALA A 116 23.42 16.27 -22.95
CA ALA A 116 22.36 16.49 -23.95
C ALA A 116 21.01 16.89 -23.32
N ILE A 117 20.68 16.35 -22.12
CA ILE A 117 19.40 16.62 -21.43
C ILE A 117 19.52 17.62 -20.27
N LYS A 118 20.68 18.23 -20.05
CA LYS A 118 20.89 19.15 -18.90
C LYS A 118 19.96 20.35 -18.86
N HIS A 119 19.57 20.82 -20.05
CA HIS A 119 18.70 21.98 -20.22
C HIS A 119 17.20 21.65 -20.09
N ILE A 120 16.83 20.38 -20.13
CA ILE A 120 15.43 19.94 -20.02
C ILE A 120 14.95 20.13 -18.58
N ARG A 121 13.80 20.77 -18.43
CA ARG A 121 13.14 20.99 -17.14
C ARG A 121 11.73 20.40 -17.18
N PRO A 122 11.39 19.43 -16.31
CA PRO A 122 10.03 18.94 -16.18
C PRO A 122 9.13 19.98 -15.50
N ILE A 123 8.09 20.41 -16.20
CA ILE A 123 7.14 21.44 -15.74
C ILE A 123 5.84 20.75 -15.34
N LEU A 124 5.46 20.90 -14.08
CA LEU A 124 4.18 20.40 -13.56
C LEU A 124 3.06 21.38 -13.94
N CYS A 125 2.16 20.95 -14.81
CA CYS A 125 1.01 21.73 -15.22
C CYS A 125 -0.24 21.23 -14.49
N LYS A 126 -0.94 22.11 -13.81
CA LYS A 126 -2.15 21.81 -13.05
C LYS A 126 -3.26 21.26 -13.96
N ASN A 127 -3.42 21.87 -15.13
CA ASN A 127 -4.29 21.43 -16.20
C ASN A 127 -3.84 22.05 -17.54
N PHE A 128 -4.66 21.99 -18.58
CA PHE A 128 -4.32 22.55 -19.89
C PHE A 128 -4.46 24.08 -19.97
N ILE A 129 -5.40 24.67 -19.23
CA ILE A 129 -5.86 26.05 -19.40
C ILE A 129 -5.57 26.98 -18.20
N ASP A 130 -4.99 26.45 -17.12
CA ASP A 130 -4.67 27.27 -15.93
C ASP A 130 -3.79 28.45 -16.33
N PRO A 131 -4.15 29.69 -15.95
CA PRO A 131 -3.42 30.89 -16.39
C PRO A 131 -2.00 30.98 -15.84
N ASP A 132 -1.72 30.34 -14.71
CA ASP A 132 -0.42 30.40 -14.04
C ASP A 132 0.43 29.13 -14.25
N HIS A 133 -0.22 27.97 -14.33
CA HIS A 133 0.42 26.67 -14.39
C HIS A 133 -0.23 25.74 -15.42
N GLY A 134 -0.69 26.26 -16.55
CA GLY A 134 -1.33 25.48 -17.62
C GLY A 134 -0.39 25.10 -18.75
N VAL A 135 -0.65 23.99 -19.44
CA VAL A 135 0.12 23.55 -20.62
C VAL A 135 0.14 24.63 -21.71
N LEU A 136 -0.99 25.30 -21.97
CA LEU A 136 -1.07 26.37 -22.96
C LEU A 136 -0.17 27.56 -22.61
N LYS A 137 -0.07 27.93 -21.34
CA LYS A 137 0.84 28.99 -20.89
C LYS A 137 2.29 28.65 -21.21
N GLU A 138 2.73 27.44 -20.87
CA GLU A 138 4.10 27.00 -21.13
C GLU A 138 4.42 26.96 -22.61
N ILE A 139 3.48 26.55 -23.46
CA ILE A 139 3.63 26.60 -24.91
C ILE A 139 3.77 28.05 -25.42
N HIS A 140 2.94 28.99 -24.91
CA HIS A 140 3.03 30.39 -25.31
C HIS A 140 4.34 31.06 -24.86
N GLN A 141 4.88 30.70 -23.69
CA GLN A 141 6.18 31.24 -23.25
C GLN A 141 7.33 30.96 -24.22
N ILE A 142 7.32 29.78 -24.86
CA ILE A 142 8.37 29.41 -25.84
C ILE A 142 8.04 29.79 -27.28
N GLN A 143 6.90 30.48 -27.54
CA GLN A 143 6.40 30.75 -28.87
C GLN A 143 7.43 31.45 -29.77
N ASN A 144 8.21 32.36 -29.22
CA ASN A 144 9.21 33.13 -29.98
C ASN A 144 10.53 32.37 -30.24
N ASP A 145 10.73 31.25 -29.52
CA ASP A 145 11.96 30.46 -29.54
C ASP A 145 11.72 28.95 -29.80
N LEU A 146 10.63 28.63 -30.52
CA LEU A 146 10.22 27.23 -30.75
C LEU A 146 11.31 26.35 -31.38
N GLU A 147 12.20 26.93 -32.19
CA GLU A 147 13.29 26.20 -32.82
C GLU A 147 14.47 25.93 -31.91
N LYS A 148 14.56 26.65 -30.78
CA LYS A 148 15.70 26.59 -29.86
C LYS A 148 15.38 25.93 -28.54
N GLN A 149 14.16 26.11 -28.04
CA GLN A 149 13.80 25.64 -26.71
C GLN A 149 13.05 24.29 -26.72
N ALA A 150 13.44 23.38 -25.83
CA ALA A 150 12.70 22.18 -25.55
C ALA A 150 11.52 22.48 -24.62
N LEU A 151 10.52 21.58 -24.61
CA LEU A 151 9.42 21.64 -23.69
C LEU A 151 9.17 20.25 -23.09
N PHE A 152 9.03 20.18 -21.78
CA PHE A 152 8.64 18.97 -21.07
C PHE A 152 7.52 19.28 -20.06
N CYS A 153 6.27 19.09 -20.48
CA CYS A 153 5.09 19.28 -19.65
C CYS A 153 4.58 17.96 -19.06
N LEU A 154 4.16 18.01 -17.81
CA LEU A 154 3.54 16.92 -17.06
C LEU A 154 2.17 17.38 -16.58
N THR A 155 1.09 16.68 -16.94
CA THR A 155 -0.25 16.98 -16.45
C THR A 155 -1.09 15.72 -16.24
N SER A 156 -2.20 15.85 -15.51
CA SER A 156 -3.06 14.73 -15.14
C SER A 156 -4.09 14.40 -16.21
N ILE A 157 -4.34 13.11 -16.46
CA ILE A 157 -5.47 12.63 -17.25
C ILE A 157 -6.80 13.14 -16.67
N HIS A 158 -6.91 13.28 -15.35
CA HIS A 158 -8.10 13.83 -14.71
C HIS A 158 -8.39 15.28 -15.07
N SER A 159 -7.39 16.06 -15.53
CA SER A 159 -7.61 17.42 -16.04
C SER A 159 -8.57 17.46 -17.23
N LEU A 160 -8.74 16.36 -17.96
CA LEU A 160 -9.70 16.21 -19.04
C LEU A 160 -11.16 16.11 -18.54
N SER A 161 -11.39 15.67 -17.33
CA SER A 161 -12.73 15.61 -16.73
C SER A 161 -13.17 16.97 -16.19
N GLY A 162 -12.26 17.86 -15.82
CA GLY A 162 -12.52 19.18 -15.25
C GLY A 162 -12.71 20.31 -16.30
N LEU A 163 -12.87 19.97 -17.57
CA LEU A 163 -13.07 20.98 -18.63
C LEU A 163 -14.50 21.55 -18.70
N VAL A 164 -15.45 20.89 -18.04
CA VAL A 164 -16.87 21.29 -18.04
C VAL A 164 -17.17 22.10 -16.78
N PRO A 165 -17.79 23.29 -16.88
CA PRO A 165 -18.24 24.04 -15.72
C PRO A 165 -19.32 23.28 -14.93
N GLU A 166 -19.34 23.43 -13.61
CA GLU A 166 -20.32 22.78 -12.72
C GLU A 166 -21.79 23.14 -13.04
N ASP A 167 -22.02 24.29 -13.66
CA ASP A 167 -23.37 24.79 -13.99
C ASP A 167 -24.00 24.16 -15.26
N SER A 168 -23.24 23.43 -16.05
CA SER A 168 -23.72 22.84 -17.32
C SER A 168 -24.35 21.46 -17.11
N LYS A 169 -25.57 21.39 -16.59
CA LYS A 169 -26.28 20.13 -16.33
C LYS A 169 -26.74 19.36 -17.57
N ASN A 170 -26.86 20.03 -18.74
CA ASN A 170 -27.35 19.45 -19.99
C ASN A 170 -26.22 19.33 -21.01
N ASN A 171 -25.98 18.12 -21.53
CA ASN A 171 -25.03 17.83 -22.62
C ASN A 171 -23.52 17.93 -22.27
N CYS A 172 -23.15 17.62 -21.03
CA CYS A 172 -21.76 17.68 -20.56
C CYS A 172 -20.72 16.95 -21.46
N ILE A 173 -21.15 15.92 -22.18
CA ILE A 173 -20.26 15.10 -23.04
C ILE A 173 -19.85 15.88 -24.31
N ALA A 174 -20.81 16.52 -24.99
CA ALA A 174 -20.53 17.33 -26.18
C ALA A 174 -19.66 18.55 -25.83
N VAL A 175 -19.98 19.24 -24.74
CA VAL A 175 -19.23 20.40 -24.24
C VAL A 175 -17.79 20.01 -23.88
N ALA A 176 -17.57 18.85 -23.26
CA ALA A 176 -16.23 18.36 -22.93
C ALA A 176 -15.40 18.13 -24.21
N ARG A 177 -16.01 17.58 -25.26
CA ARG A 177 -15.35 17.35 -26.54
C ARG A 177 -14.97 18.67 -27.22
N GLU A 178 -15.92 19.61 -27.33
CA GLU A 178 -15.72 20.91 -27.95
C GLU A 178 -14.61 21.71 -27.28
N LYS A 179 -14.64 21.82 -25.94
CA LYS A 179 -13.58 22.52 -25.19
C LYS A 179 -12.22 21.89 -25.35
N ALA A 180 -12.14 20.55 -25.34
CA ALA A 180 -10.88 19.86 -25.55
C ALA A 180 -10.37 20.05 -26.99
N GLN A 181 -11.26 20.16 -27.98
CA GLN A 181 -10.93 20.49 -29.36
C GLN A 181 -10.40 21.94 -29.48
N GLU A 182 -11.04 22.92 -28.84
CA GLU A 182 -10.52 24.30 -28.76
C GLU A 182 -9.10 24.36 -28.17
N ILE A 183 -8.82 23.55 -27.14
CA ILE A 183 -7.47 23.44 -26.56
C ILE A 183 -6.48 22.90 -27.60
N ASN A 184 -6.87 21.84 -28.32
CA ASN A 184 -6.02 21.27 -29.38
C ASN A 184 -5.73 22.34 -30.45
N GLU A 185 -6.74 23.05 -30.98
CA GLU A 185 -6.61 24.10 -31.96
C GLU A 185 -5.64 25.21 -31.51
N ARG A 186 -5.75 25.63 -30.25
CA ARG A 186 -4.82 26.60 -29.66
C ARG A 186 -3.39 26.05 -29.56
N ILE A 187 -3.19 24.77 -29.25
CA ILE A 187 -1.88 24.13 -29.28
C ILE A 187 -1.33 24.11 -30.69
N GLN A 188 -2.14 23.74 -31.68
CA GLN A 188 -1.75 23.69 -33.10
C GLN A 188 -1.41 25.08 -33.66
N THR A 189 -2.07 26.13 -33.18
CA THR A 189 -1.77 27.51 -33.58
C THR A 189 -0.31 27.91 -33.28
N VAL A 190 0.22 27.43 -32.18
CA VAL A 190 1.60 27.70 -31.75
C VAL A 190 2.57 26.62 -32.22
N LEU A 191 2.24 25.34 -31.92
CA LEU A 191 3.07 24.19 -32.28
C LEU A 191 2.66 23.56 -33.61
N LYS A 192 2.67 24.30 -34.72
CA LYS A 192 2.16 23.91 -36.04
C LYS A 192 1.89 22.43 -36.33
N ASP A 193 2.77 21.53 -35.88
CA ASP A 193 2.66 20.06 -36.00
C ASP A 193 2.35 19.35 -34.66
N GLY A 194 1.90 20.08 -33.64
CA GLY A 194 1.69 19.57 -32.29
C GLY A 194 2.98 19.22 -31.53
N PHE A 195 2.86 18.40 -30.50
CA PHE A 195 4.01 17.87 -29.76
C PHE A 195 4.81 16.88 -30.63
N ASP A 196 6.11 16.76 -30.37
CA ASP A 196 6.92 15.72 -31.01
C ASP A 196 6.57 14.33 -30.44
N LEU A 197 6.32 14.24 -29.12
CA LEU A 197 5.94 13.01 -28.44
C LEU A 197 4.91 13.30 -27.33
N VAL A 198 3.84 12.53 -27.30
CA VAL A 198 2.93 12.46 -26.15
C VAL A 198 3.08 11.08 -25.50
N VAL A 199 3.38 11.06 -24.20
CA VAL A 199 3.44 9.85 -23.39
C VAL A 199 2.18 9.77 -22.54
N ILE A 200 1.51 8.63 -22.55
CA ILE A 200 0.28 8.42 -21.76
C ILE A 200 0.54 7.27 -20.80
N ASP A 201 0.64 7.60 -19.53
CA ASP A 201 0.78 6.61 -18.46
C ASP A 201 -0.60 6.07 -18.06
N GLU A 202 -0.67 4.77 -17.77
CA GLU A 202 -1.91 4.04 -17.52
C GLU A 202 -2.96 4.23 -18.63
N ALA A 203 -2.55 4.00 -19.88
CA ALA A 203 -3.38 4.20 -21.08
C ALA A 203 -4.71 3.43 -21.07
N HIS A 204 -4.87 2.43 -20.18
CA HIS A 204 -6.14 1.71 -20.00
C HIS A 204 -7.31 2.60 -19.54
N TYR A 205 -7.06 3.82 -19.07
CA TYR A 205 -8.11 4.81 -18.82
C TYR A 205 -8.91 5.18 -20.09
N PHE A 206 -8.37 4.92 -21.27
CA PHE A 206 -9.00 5.18 -22.58
C PHE A 206 -9.61 3.93 -23.22
N ARG A 207 -9.77 2.82 -22.50
CA ARG A 207 -10.30 1.56 -23.04
C ARG A 207 -11.74 1.62 -23.57
N ASN A 208 -12.56 2.53 -23.06
CA ASN A 208 -13.98 2.66 -23.42
C ASN A 208 -14.19 3.72 -24.49
N ILE A 209 -13.58 3.57 -25.67
CA ILE A 209 -13.68 4.56 -26.74
C ILE A 209 -15.10 4.94 -27.12
N ASN A 210 -16.07 4.03 -26.99
CA ASN A 210 -17.48 4.24 -27.26
C ASN A 210 -18.29 4.63 -26.01
N GLY A 211 -17.61 4.78 -24.86
CA GLY A 211 -18.24 5.15 -23.59
C GLY A 211 -18.68 6.61 -23.56
N GLY A 212 -19.83 6.86 -22.92
CA GLY A 212 -20.39 8.19 -22.74
C GLY A 212 -19.77 9.00 -21.59
N SER A 213 -18.50 8.80 -21.24
CA SER A 213 -17.87 9.62 -20.18
C SER A 213 -17.28 10.91 -20.74
N GLN A 214 -17.34 11.98 -19.92
CA GLN A 214 -16.73 13.29 -20.26
C GLN A 214 -15.25 13.16 -20.60
N ARG A 215 -14.50 12.32 -19.87
CA ARG A 215 -13.07 12.07 -20.09
C ARG A 215 -12.79 11.51 -21.49
N VAL A 216 -13.57 10.54 -21.93
CA VAL A 216 -13.43 9.92 -23.27
C VAL A 216 -13.78 10.93 -24.36
N ALA A 217 -14.82 11.71 -24.15
CA ALA A 217 -15.22 12.76 -25.10
C ALA A 217 -14.15 13.86 -25.21
N ALA A 218 -13.63 14.34 -24.08
CA ALA A 218 -12.54 15.30 -24.02
C ALA A 218 -11.27 14.73 -24.67
N ALA A 219 -10.93 13.46 -24.41
CA ALA A 219 -9.79 12.82 -25.06
C ALA A 219 -9.91 12.78 -26.59
N LYS A 220 -11.11 12.48 -27.13
CA LYS A 220 -11.35 12.54 -28.59
C LYS A 220 -11.16 13.93 -29.16
N GLY A 221 -11.63 14.96 -28.45
CA GLY A 221 -11.41 16.36 -28.85
C GLY A 221 -9.94 16.75 -28.82
N LEU A 222 -9.25 16.40 -27.72
CA LEU A 222 -7.85 16.79 -27.52
C LEU A 222 -6.88 16.06 -28.46
N PHE A 223 -7.02 14.74 -28.63
CA PHE A 223 -6.07 13.96 -29.46
C PHE A 223 -6.32 14.17 -30.96
N GLY A 224 -7.50 14.64 -31.35
CA GLY A 224 -7.90 14.86 -32.75
C GLY A 224 -8.17 13.54 -33.48
N GLU A 225 -8.32 13.64 -34.81
CA GLU A 225 -8.60 12.49 -35.68
C GLU A 225 -7.32 11.67 -35.88
N PRO A 226 -7.35 10.33 -35.80
CA PRO A 226 -6.16 9.45 -35.87
C PRO A 226 -5.29 9.66 -37.13
N ASN A 227 -5.90 9.99 -38.26
CA ASN A 227 -5.24 10.23 -39.54
C ASN A 227 -5.42 11.67 -40.02
N GLY A 228 -5.89 12.59 -39.18
CA GLY A 228 -6.21 13.96 -39.52
C GLY A 228 -5.03 14.93 -39.30
N HIS A 229 -5.15 16.16 -39.87
CA HIS A 229 -4.19 17.25 -39.64
C HIS A 229 -4.26 17.83 -38.22
N THR A 230 -5.22 17.43 -37.39
CA THR A 230 -5.43 17.92 -36.02
C THR A 230 -4.88 17.01 -34.94
N ARG A 231 -3.94 16.13 -35.29
CA ARG A 231 -3.29 15.26 -34.29
C ARG A 231 -2.53 16.08 -33.25
N LEU A 232 -2.76 15.82 -31.96
CA LEU A 232 -2.07 16.51 -30.86
C LEU A 232 -0.53 16.34 -30.90
N ALA A 233 -0.05 15.21 -31.43
CA ALA A 233 1.38 14.91 -31.51
C ALA A 233 1.76 14.09 -32.74
N LYS A 234 3.05 14.18 -33.13
CA LYS A 234 3.63 13.35 -34.18
C LYS A 234 3.70 11.89 -33.79
N GLN A 235 4.05 11.63 -32.54
CA GLN A 235 4.21 10.27 -31.99
C GLN A 235 3.54 10.11 -30.64
N TYR A 236 3.07 8.88 -30.36
CA TYR A 236 2.43 8.52 -29.09
C TYR A 236 3.11 7.29 -28.47
N LEU A 237 3.50 7.41 -27.20
CA LEU A 237 3.99 6.31 -26.39
C LEU A 237 2.98 6.02 -25.28
N LEU A 238 2.36 4.84 -25.34
CA LEU A 238 1.34 4.41 -24.40
C LEU A 238 1.95 3.42 -23.39
N LEU A 239 1.67 3.61 -22.11
CA LEU A 239 2.15 2.75 -21.04
C LEU A 239 0.97 2.15 -20.29
N THR A 240 0.94 0.85 -20.12
CA THR A 240 0.00 0.17 -19.21
C THR A 240 0.44 -1.27 -18.93
N ALA A 241 0.31 -1.75 -17.72
CA ALA A 241 0.54 -3.16 -17.42
C ALA A 241 -0.63 -4.05 -17.83
N THR A 242 -1.81 -3.46 -18.05
CA THR A 242 -3.08 -4.14 -18.31
C THR A 242 -3.77 -3.56 -19.53
N PRO A 243 -3.21 -3.78 -20.75
CA PRO A 243 -3.77 -3.25 -21.98
C PRO A 243 -5.16 -3.82 -22.29
N SER A 244 -5.43 -5.04 -21.86
CA SER A 244 -6.74 -5.66 -21.83
C SER A 244 -7.25 -5.61 -20.40
N HIS A 245 -8.20 -4.76 -20.10
CA HIS A 245 -8.71 -4.60 -18.73
C HIS A 245 -9.95 -5.47 -18.49
N SER A 246 -10.90 -5.43 -19.40
CA SER A 246 -12.14 -6.18 -19.35
C SER A 246 -12.17 -7.33 -20.37
N ASN A 247 -11.65 -7.10 -21.56
CA ASN A 247 -11.48 -8.08 -22.63
C ASN A 247 -10.37 -7.62 -23.58
N ILE A 248 -9.92 -8.49 -24.45
CA ILE A 248 -8.80 -8.21 -25.37
C ILE A 248 -9.09 -7.07 -26.37
N HIS A 249 -10.36 -6.77 -26.67
CA HIS A 249 -10.74 -5.67 -27.56
C HIS A 249 -10.43 -4.29 -26.96
N ASP A 250 -10.22 -4.20 -25.65
CA ASP A 250 -9.76 -2.97 -25.00
C ASP A 250 -8.48 -2.45 -25.63
N VAL A 251 -7.59 -3.32 -26.13
CA VAL A 251 -6.38 -2.97 -26.84
C VAL A 251 -6.68 -2.12 -28.07
N ASN A 252 -7.61 -2.59 -28.94
CA ASN A 252 -7.99 -1.84 -30.13
C ASN A 252 -8.71 -0.53 -29.78
N ASN A 253 -9.47 -0.52 -28.69
CA ASN A 253 -10.13 0.70 -28.19
C ASN A 253 -9.10 1.76 -27.77
N ILE A 254 -8.08 1.36 -27.01
CA ILE A 254 -6.99 2.27 -26.58
C ILE A 254 -6.23 2.81 -27.79
N LEU A 255 -5.81 1.92 -28.69
CA LEU A 255 -5.06 2.30 -29.88
C LEU A 255 -5.91 3.14 -30.86
N GLY A 256 -7.24 2.94 -30.88
CA GLY A 256 -8.19 3.61 -31.76
C GLY A 256 -8.29 5.12 -31.57
N PHE A 257 -7.80 5.68 -30.44
CA PHE A 257 -7.65 7.13 -30.28
C PHE A 257 -6.54 7.72 -31.15
N PHE A 258 -5.56 6.93 -31.56
CA PHE A 258 -4.31 7.39 -32.14
C PHE A 258 -4.05 6.81 -33.53
N LYS A 259 -4.63 5.66 -33.84
CA LYS A 259 -4.43 4.93 -35.11
C LYS A 259 -5.73 4.21 -35.49
N ASP A 260 -6.01 4.13 -36.79
CA ASP A 260 -7.13 3.30 -37.27
C ASP A 260 -6.77 1.80 -37.13
N THR A 261 -7.44 1.12 -36.21
CA THR A 261 -7.26 -0.30 -35.90
C THR A 261 -8.46 -1.16 -36.32
N LYS A 262 -9.46 -0.60 -37.00
CA LYS A 262 -10.73 -1.29 -37.31
C LYS A 262 -10.54 -2.58 -38.11
N ALA A 263 -9.50 -2.63 -38.97
CA ALA A 263 -9.21 -3.80 -39.81
C ALA A 263 -8.30 -4.84 -39.12
N LEU A 264 -7.81 -4.56 -37.89
CA LEU A 264 -6.85 -5.43 -37.19
C LEU A 264 -7.53 -6.21 -36.09
N SER A 265 -7.18 -7.49 -35.96
CA SER A 265 -7.52 -8.24 -34.76
C SER A 265 -6.74 -7.65 -33.55
N PRO A 266 -7.26 -7.76 -32.31
CA PRO A 266 -6.52 -7.33 -31.11
C PRO A 266 -5.11 -7.95 -31.00
N ARG A 267 -4.96 -9.18 -31.43
CA ARG A 267 -3.68 -9.91 -31.45
C ARG A 267 -2.70 -9.29 -32.45
N ASP A 268 -3.18 -8.95 -33.66
CA ASP A 268 -2.33 -8.32 -34.68
C ASP A 268 -1.96 -6.90 -34.27
N SER A 269 -2.86 -6.19 -33.60
CA SER A 269 -2.56 -4.89 -32.99
C SER A 269 -1.47 -5.01 -31.92
N LEU A 270 -1.56 -6.01 -31.04
CA LEU A 270 -0.50 -6.26 -30.03
C LEU A 270 0.83 -6.60 -30.71
N LYS A 271 0.86 -7.52 -31.69
CA LYS A 271 2.09 -7.87 -32.40
C LYS A 271 2.74 -6.66 -33.09
N ARG A 272 1.93 -5.77 -33.63
CA ARG A 272 2.40 -4.65 -34.42
C ARG A 272 2.86 -3.46 -33.57
N TYR A 273 2.12 -3.14 -32.50
CA TYR A 273 2.30 -1.89 -31.75
C TYR A 273 2.81 -2.12 -30.33
N ALA A 274 2.64 -3.31 -29.76
CA ALA A 274 2.95 -3.55 -28.36
C ALA A 274 4.30 -4.25 -28.13
N VAL A 275 4.88 -3.94 -26.97
CA VAL A 275 5.94 -4.70 -26.31
C VAL A 275 5.32 -5.27 -25.03
N ARG A 276 5.23 -6.60 -24.92
CA ARG A 276 4.70 -7.27 -23.73
C ARG A 276 5.62 -8.42 -23.34
N ARG A 277 6.19 -8.32 -22.14
CA ARG A 277 7.09 -9.33 -21.60
C ARG A 277 6.72 -9.65 -20.16
N LEU A 278 7.03 -10.88 -19.76
CA LEU A 278 6.89 -11.31 -18.37
C LEU A 278 8.09 -10.84 -17.56
N ARG A 279 7.81 -10.50 -16.30
CA ARG A 279 8.85 -10.18 -15.35
C ARG A 279 9.53 -11.45 -14.83
N PHE A 280 10.85 -11.43 -14.81
CA PHE A 280 11.67 -12.45 -14.17
C PHE A 280 12.31 -11.92 -12.89
N MET A 281 12.32 -12.75 -11.86
CA MET A 281 13.00 -12.53 -10.58
C MET A 281 14.06 -13.63 -10.41
N GLN A 282 15.30 -13.22 -10.19
CA GLN A 282 16.36 -14.17 -9.86
C GLN A 282 16.09 -14.77 -8.48
N GLY A 283 16.23 -16.07 -8.35
CA GLY A 283 16.03 -16.80 -7.10
C GLY A 283 16.97 -17.98 -6.98
N LEU A 284 16.68 -18.91 -6.07
CA LEU A 284 17.58 -20.01 -5.68
C LEU A 284 17.98 -20.91 -6.85
N GLU A 285 17.04 -21.28 -7.71
CA GLU A 285 17.24 -22.22 -8.83
C GLU A 285 17.46 -21.51 -10.18
N GLY A 286 17.23 -20.17 -10.24
CA GLY A 286 17.36 -19.35 -11.44
C GLY A 286 16.31 -18.27 -11.56
N ALA A 287 15.86 -17.97 -12.78
CA ALA A 287 14.92 -16.89 -13.06
C ALA A 287 13.45 -17.37 -13.00
N TYR A 288 12.71 -16.88 -12.04
CA TYR A 288 11.30 -17.20 -11.83
C TYR A 288 10.38 -16.15 -12.43
N ASN A 289 9.31 -16.55 -13.06
CA ASN A 289 8.19 -15.68 -13.44
C ASN A 289 6.95 -15.98 -12.57
N LYS A 290 5.88 -15.22 -12.72
CA LYS A 290 4.66 -15.33 -11.92
C LYS A 290 4.01 -16.73 -11.92
N TYR A 291 4.23 -17.56 -12.94
CA TYR A 291 3.70 -18.91 -13.01
C TYR A 291 4.44 -19.91 -12.11
N HIS A 292 5.63 -19.55 -11.64
CA HIS A 292 6.45 -20.39 -10.75
C HIS A 292 6.23 -20.08 -9.27
N TYR A 293 5.75 -18.87 -8.88
CA TYR A 293 5.74 -18.47 -7.48
C TYR A 293 4.40 -17.91 -6.97
N ARG A 294 3.40 -17.71 -7.81
CA ARG A 294 2.08 -17.25 -7.36
C ARG A 294 1.19 -18.44 -7.01
N HIS A 295 0.68 -18.43 -5.77
CA HIS A 295 -0.23 -19.42 -5.22
C HIS A 295 -1.61 -18.78 -5.04
N GLU A 296 -2.61 -19.26 -5.74
CA GLU A 296 -3.99 -18.82 -5.58
C GLU A 296 -4.78 -19.79 -4.72
N HIS A 297 -5.50 -19.23 -3.77
CA HIS A 297 -6.28 -19.96 -2.78
C HIS A 297 -7.69 -19.39 -2.71
N VAL A 298 -8.65 -20.24 -2.53
CA VAL A 298 -10.01 -19.84 -2.15
C VAL A 298 -10.23 -20.05 -0.67
N LEU A 299 -11.01 -19.16 -0.06
CA LEU A 299 -11.46 -19.29 1.32
C LEU A 299 -12.98 -19.40 1.30
N GLU A 300 -13.46 -20.62 1.45
CA GLU A 300 -14.90 -20.91 1.46
C GLU A 300 -15.51 -20.46 2.80
N ALA A 301 -16.47 -19.57 2.74
CA ALA A 301 -17.33 -19.19 3.86
C ALA A 301 -18.72 -19.79 3.69
N ASN A 302 -19.31 -20.24 4.76
CA ASN A 302 -20.67 -20.78 4.78
C ASN A 302 -21.36 -20.47 6.11
N PHE A 303 -22.66 -20.72 6.18
CA PHE A 303 -23.46 -20.47 7.39
C PHE A 303 -23.65 -21.69 8.28
N LYS A 304 -22.98 -22.81 8.03
CA LYS A 304 -23.25 -24.08 8.72
C LYS A 304 -23.11 -24.00 10.24
N GLU A 305 -22.23 -23.14 10.73
CA GLU A 305 -21.94 -22.99 12.16
C GLU A 305 -22.68 -21.82 12.81
N ASP A 306 -23.38 -20.98 12.03
CA ASP A 306 -24.13 -19.82 12.54
C ASP A 306 -25.48 -19.65 11.83
N PRO A 307 -26.51 -20.45 12.22
CA PRO A 307 -27.85 -20.33 11.65
C PRO A 307 -28.49 -18.96 11.89
N SER A 308 -28.09 -18.22 12.93
CA SER A 308 -28.63 -16.90 13.21
C SER A 308 -28.15 -15.86 12.19
N SER A 309 -26.90 -15.94 11.79
CA SER A 309 -26.35 -15.10 10.68
C SER A 309 -26.96 -15.48 9.33
N GLU A 310 -27.27 -16.76 9.09
CA GLU A 310 -28.00 -17.20 7.89
C GLU A 310 -29.39 -16.57 7.82
N LEU A 311 -30.15 -16.62 8.93
CA LEU A 311 -31.44 -15.96 9.03
C LEU A 311 -31.34 -14.45 8.77
N PHE A 312 -30.37 -13.79 9.38
CA PHE A 312 -30.11 -12.37 9.18
C PHE A 312 -29.83 -12.07 7.70
N PHE A 313 -28.96 -12.86 7.07
CA PHE A 313 -28.60 -12.73 5.66
C PHE A 313 -29.84 -12.86 4.74
N ALA A 314 -30.68 -13.88 4.99
CA ALA A 314 -31.88 -14.10 4.20
C ALA A 314 -32.90 -12.97 4.37
N LEU A 315 -33.11 -12.49 5.58
CA LEU A 315 -34.03 -11.35 5.87
C LEU A 315 -33.51 -10.06 5.23
N TYR A 316 -32.23 -9.79 5.31
CA TYR A 316 -31.62 -8.61 4.71
C TYR A 316 -31.70 -8.65 3.19
N GLN A 317 -31.40 -9.81 2.59
CA GLN A 317 -31.54 -10.00 1.14
C GLN A 317 -32.99 -9.78 0.68
N LYS A 318 -33.95 -10.35 1.41
CA LYS A 318 -35.37 -10.16 1.12
C LYS A 318 -35.78 -8.68 1.20
N ALA A 319 -35.38 -8.00 2.27
CA ALA A 319 -35.71 -6.58 2.46
C ALA A 319 -35.13 -5.70 1.33
N LEU A 320 -33.91 -5.98 0.87
CA LEU A 320 -33.31 -5.29 -0.27
C LEU A 320 -34.07 -5.56 -1.59
N VAL A 321 -34.46 -6.81 -1.83
CA VAL A 321 -35.22 -7.17 -3.05
C VAL A 321 -36.59 -6.53 -3.04
N ASP A 322 -37.29 -6.53 -1.91
CA ASP A 322 -38.61 -5.93 -1.78
C ASP A 322 -38.59 -4.41 -2.01
N GLU A 323 -37.52 -3.72 -1.52
CA GLU A 323 -37.38 -2.27 -1.69
C GLU A 323 -36.94 -1.86 -3.10
N TYR A 324 -36.05 -2.62 -3.72
CA TYR A 324 -35.41 -2.26 -5.00
C TYR A 324 -35.87 -3.07 -6.20
N GLY A 325 -36.48 -4.24 -6.00
CA GLY A 325 -36.82 -5.19 -7.05
C GLY A 325 -37.77 -4.70 -8.11
N GLY A 326 -38.54 -3.61 -7.83
CA GLY A 326 -39.49 -3.01 -8.76
C GLY A 326 -39.08 -1.70 -9.42
N LYS A 327 -37.95 -1.10 -9.04
CA LYS A 327 -37.63 0.31 -9.41
C LYS A 327 -36.54 0.48 -10.46
N GLY A 328 -36.20 -0.54 -11.24
CA GLY A 328 -35.20 -0.41 -12.31
C GLY A 328 -33.77 -0.10 -11.81
N GLY A 329 -33.54 -0.25 -10.52
CA GLY A 329 -32.21 -0.14 -9.90
C GLY A 329 -31.33 -1.25 -10.45
N GLY A 330 -30.22 -0.92 -11.06
CA GLY A 330 -29.27 -1.87 -11.62
C GLY A 330 -28.83 -2.91 -10.59
N LYS A 331 -28.30 -4.06 -11.04
CA LYS A 331 -27.83 -5.17 -10.20
C LYS A 331 -26.79 -4.78 -9.14
N SER A 332 -26.43 -3.50 -9.03
CA SER A 332 -25.40 -2.94 -8.15
C SER A 332 -25.69 -3.13 -6.65
N PHE A 333 -26.95 -3.08 -6.23
CA PHE A 333 -27.35 -3.31 -4.85
C PHE A 333 -27.06 -4.75 -4.36
N LEU A 334 -27.08 -5.72 -5.30
CA LEU A 334 -26.84 -7.13 -4.98
C LEU A 334 -25.42 -7.42 -4.49
N TYR A 335 -24.48 -6.49 -4.68
CA TYR A 335 -23.10 -6.72 -4.32
C TYR A 335 -22.73 -6.22 -2.91
N GLY A 336 -23.51 -5.31 -2.37
CA GLY A 336 -23.21 -4.70 -1.08
C GLY A 336 -23.17 -5.71 0.05
N TYR A 337 -24.20 -6.53 0.19
CA TYR A 337 -24.32 -7.49 1.29
C TYR A 337 -23.40 -8.72 1.18
N LEU A 338 -22.75 -8.91 0.03
CA LEU A 338 -21.77 -9.98 -0.15
C LEU A 338 -20.43 -9.70 0.52
N GLU A 339 -20.18 -8.45 0.93
CA GLU A 339 -18.94 -8.05 1.58
C GLU A 339 -19.09 -7.87 3.09
N GLY A 340 -20.30 -7.56 3.56
CA GLY A 340 -20.55 -7.32 4.98
C GLY A 340 -21.96 -6.82 5.25
N PHE A 341 -22.32 -6.76 6.51
CA PHE A 341 -23.64 -6.30 7.00
C PHE A 341 -23.57 -4.87 7.57
N GLU A 342 -22.59 -4.08 7.16
CA GLU A 342 -22.37 -2.76 7.73
C GLU A 342 -23.48 -1.77 7.33
N SER A 343 -24.12 -1.23 8.34
CA SER A 343 -25.01 -0.11 8.21
C SER A 343 -24.28 1.18 8.55
N VAL A 344 -23.60 1.82 7.62
CA VAL A 344 -23.11 3.17 7.92
C VAL A 344 -23.43 4.10 6.76
N ALA A 345 -24.50 4.90 6.94
CA ALA A 345 -24.65 6.11 6.20
C ALA A 345 -23.71 7.16 6.81
N GLN A 346 -22.58 7.36 6.23
CA GLN A 346 -22.03 8.69 6.21
C GLN A 346 -22.35 9.31 4.88
N HIS A 347 -23.18 10.35 4.89
CA HIS A 347 -23.30 11.26 3.78
C HIS A 347 -21.97 12.01 3.62
N SER A 348 -21.00 11.39 2.97
CA SER A 348 -20.08 12.16 2.19
C SER A 348 -20.85 12.60 0.96
N LYS A 349 -20.97 13.87 0.70
CA LYS A 349 -21.34 14.36 -0.62
C LYS A 349 -20.51 13.57 -1.61
N ALA A 350 -21.20 12.70 -2.39
CA ALA A 350 -20.59 12.04 -3.51
C ALA A 350 -20.03 13.13 -4.39
N GLN A 351 -18.72 13.24 -4.45
CA GLN A 351 -18.10 13.94 -5.54
C GLN A 351 -18.50 13.18 -6.79
N GLU A 352 -19.15 13.88 -7.68
CA GLU A 352 -19.55 13.48 -9.01
C GLU A 352 -18.32 13.23 -9.90
N ASP A 353 -17.49 12.29 -9.53
CA ASP A 353 -16.59 11.68 -10.47
C ASP A 353 -17.35 10.53 -11.13
N GLY A 354 -17.61 10.66 -12.42
CA GLY A 354 -18.39 9.75 -13.26
C GLY A 354 -17.83 8.32 -13.43
N SER A 355 -17.19 7.78 -12.42
CA SER A 355 -16.95 6.35 -12.25
C SER A 355 -18.18 5.76 -11.58
N ALA A 356 -18.87 4.88 -12.27
CA ALA A 356 -20.14 4.23 -11.95
C ALA A 356 -20.15 3.42 -10.63
N GLU A 357 -19.81 4.01 -9.51
CA GLU A 357 -19.69 3.31 -8.23
C GLU A 357 -20.26 4.09 -7.04
N SER A 358 -21.32 4.85 -7.24
CA SER A 358 -22.18 5.26 -6.13
C SER A 358 -23.03 4.08 -5.67
N PHE A 359 -22.42 3.11 -4.97
CA PHE A 359 -23.13 2.00 -4.34
C PHE A 359 -23.82 2.40 -3.02
N TYR A 360 -24.03 3.68 -2.78
CA TYR A 360 -24.57 4.20 -1.53
C TYR A 360 -25.94 4.79 -1.76
N THR A 361 -26.95 4.04 -1.42
CA THR A 361 -28.27 4.63 -1.18
C THR A 361 -28.48 4.74 0.34
N ALA A 362 -29.02 5.86 0.80
CA ALA A 362 -29.37 6.08 2.20
C ALA A 362 -30.34 5.01 2.74
N VAL A 363 -31.14 4.45 1.86
CA VAL A 363 -32.19 3.46 2.17
C VAL A 363 -31.61 2.10 2.55
N ASP A 364 -30.55 1.64 1.88
CA ASP A 364 -29.83 0.39 2.23
C ASP A 364 -29.34 0.41 3.68
N THR A 365 -28.92 1.57 4.14
CA THR A 365 -28.46 1.82 5.51
C THR A 365 -29.59 1.75 6.53
N ASP A 366 -30.74 2.31 6.22
CA ASP A 366 -31.85 2.35 7.16
C ASP A 366 -32.43 0.93 7.36
N ILE A 367 -32.58 0.16 6.30
CA ILE A 367 -33.00 -1.25 6.35
C ILE A 367 -32.04 -2.07 7.20
N LEU A 368 -30.73 -1.97 6.91
CA LEU A 368 -29.73 -2.74 7.66
C LEU A 368 -29.69 -2.32 9.14
N SER A 369 -29.82 -1.02 9.42
CA SER A 369 -29.86 -0.50 10.79
C SER A 369 -31.05 -1.08 11.59
N GLN A 370 -32.23 -1.08 11.00
CA GLN A 370 -33.44 -1.63 11.61
C GLN A 370 -33.33 -3.14 11.83
N LEU A 371 -32.89 -3.90 10.83
CA LEU A 371 -32.70 -5.34 10.95
C LEU A 371 -31.62 -5.70 11.96
N SER A 372 -30.52 -4.96 12.00
CA SER A 372 -29.42 -5.18 12.96
C SER A 372 -29.88 -4.90 14.39
N GLN A 373 -30.71 -3.87 14.59
CA GLN A 373 -31.30 -3.58 15.91
C GLN A 373 -32.25 -4.67 16.36
N GLN A 374 -33.16 -5.11 15.49
CA GLN A 374 -34.13 -6.18 15.78
C GLN A 374 -33.41 -7.51 16.07
N PHE A 375 -32.38 -7.82 15.29
CA PHE A 375 -31.56 -9.01 15.49
C PHE A 375 -30.86 -8.98 16.85
N PHE A 376 -30.27 -7.83 17.20
CA PHE A 376 -29.61 -7.66 18.48
C PHE A 376 -30.58 -7.77 19.65
N GLU A 377 -31.77 -7.15 19.55
CA GLU A 377 -32.80 -7.23 20.60
C GLU A 377 -33.25 -8.66 20.87
N LYS A 378 -33.27 -9.49 19.80
CA LYS A 378 -33.75 -10.89 19.92
C LYS A 378 -32.66 -11.87 20.35
N PHE A 379 -31.43 -11.71 19.83
CA PHE A 379 -30.36 -12.69 20.02
C PHE A 379 -29.24 -12.20 20.94
N ASN A 380 -29.28 -10.95 21.38
CA ASN A 380 -28.24 -10.28 22.20
C ASN A 380 -26.82 -10.38 21.61
N GLN A 381 -26.72 -10.48 20.30
CA GLN A 381 -25.44 -10.48 19.55
C GLN A 381 -25.60 -9.75 18.20
N ALA A 382 -24.51 -9.15 17.72
CA ALA A 382 -24.50 -8.54 16.42
C ALA A 382 -24.28 -9.59 15.32
N PRO A 383 -24.95 -9.48 14.17
CA PRO A 383 -24.73 -10.40 13.07
C PRO A 383 -23.29 -10.30 12.56
N ALA A 384 -22.64 -11.45 12.37
CA ALA A 384 -21.31 -11.54 11.78
C ALA A 384 -21.39 -12.09 10.37
N HIS A 385 -20.74 -11.42 9.41
CA HIS A 385 -20.68 -11.93 8.05
C HIS A 385 -19.72 -13.14 7.98
N PRO A 386 -20.13 -14.32 7.42
CA PRO A 386 -19.31 -15.53 7.45
C PRO A 386 -17.94 -15.37 6.78
N LYS A 387 -17.84 -14.54 5.74
CA LYS A 387 -16.55 -14.25 5.08
C LYS A 387 -15.54 -13.62 6.03
N TYR A 388 -15.99 -12.91 7.06
CA TYR A 388 -15.09 -12.34 8.04
C TYR A 388 -14.37 -13.43 8.85
N GLY A 389 -15.08 -14.48 9.28
CA GLY A 389 -14.49 -15.58 10.03
C GLY A 389 -13.33 -16.27 9.29
N VAL A 390 -13.50 -16.56 8.00
CA VAL A 390 -12.43 -17.17 7.20
C VAL A 390 -11.26 -16.20 6.94
N LEU A 391 -11.53 -14.90 6.87
CA LEU A 391 -10.49 -13.87 6.78
C LEU A 391 -9.71 -13.77 8.10
N GLN A 392 -10.39 -13.71 9.25
CA GLN A 392 -9.82 -13.66 10.58
C GLN A 392 -8.83 -14.79 10.80
N ASN A 393 -9.24 -16.03 10.51
CA ASN A 393 -8.41 -17.23 10.68
C ASN A 393 -7.11 -17.20 9.85
N LYS A 394 -7.02 -16.34 8.83
CA LYS A 394 -5.82 -16.19 8.00
C LYS A 394 -5.00 -14.95 8.32
N CYS A 395 -5.63 -13.89 8.79
CA CYS A 395 -4.98 -12.59 9.02
C CYS A 395 -4.59 -12.34 10.47
N VAL A 396 -5.27 -12.97 11.42
CA VAL A 396 -5.02 -12.82 12.86
C VAL A 396 -4.32 -14.07 13.37
N PRO A 397 -3.13 -13.97 13.94
CA PRO A 397 -2.44 -15.12 14.52
C PRO A 397 -3.17 -15.61 15.77
N GLU A 398 -3.08 -16.90 16.06
CA GLU A 398 -3.67 -17.47 17.27
C GLU A 398 -3.00 -16.94 18.54
N ASP A 399 -1.68 -16.84 18.52
CA ASP A 399 -0.85 -16.28 19.59
C ASP A 399 0.36 -15.53 19.01
N LEU A 400 0.42 -14.23 19.25
CA LEU A 400 1.57 -13.39 18.86
C LEU A 400 2.81 -13.64 19.72
N PHE A 401 2.63 -14.14 20.92
CA PHE A 401 3.67 -14.29 21.94
C PHE A 401 4.23 -15.70 21.98
N ASP A 402 3.77 -16.58 21.10
CA ASP A 402 4.36 -17.91 20.92
C ASP A 402 5.81 -17.78 20.45
N LYS A 403 6.68 -18.60 21.04
CA LYS A 403 8.11 -18.62 20.69
C LYS A 403 8.36 -18.95 19.21
N ASP A 404 7.49 -19.77 18.61
CA ASP A 404 7.59 -20.21 17.21
C ASP A 404 6.87 -19.24 16.25
N HIS A 405 6.22 -18.19 16.77
CA HIS A 405 5.56 -17.18 15.96
C HIS A 405 6.58 -16.40 15.10
N GLN A 406 6.27 -16.29 13.82
CA GLN A 406 7.11 -15.61 12.84
C GLN A 406 6.48 -14.28 12.42
N ILE A 407 6.99 -13.17 12.94
CA ILE A 407 6.48 -11.82 12.64
C ILE A 407 6.53 -11.48 11.14
N GLU A 408 7.42 -12.13 10.40
CA GLU A 408 7.54 -11.97 8.96
C GLU A 408 6.23 -12.35 8.23
N ASN A 409 5.39 -13.20 8.83
CA ASN A 409 4.15 -13.68 8.24
C ASN A 409 2.92 -12.84 8.60
N ASP A 410 3.07 -11.80 9.41
CA ASP A 410 1.94 -11.03 9.93
C ASP A 410 1.33 -10.03 8.95
N LYS A 411 2.09 -9.63 7.91
CA LYS A 411 1.63 -8.62 6.96
C LYS A 411 0.61 -9.18 5.98
N ASN A 412 -0.58 -8.58 5.97
CA ASN A 412 -1.69 -8.97 5.12
C ASN A 412 -2.30 -7.73 4.47
N LEU A 413 -2.42 -7.73 3.13
CA LEU A 413 -3.06 -6.68 2.36
C LEU A 413 -4.45 -7.15 1.94
N ILE A 414 -5.50 -6.42 2.33
CA ILE A 414 -6.89 -6.78 2.05
C ILE A 414 -7.49 -5.73 1.13
N PHE A 415 -7.97 -6.15 -0.04
CA PHE A 415 -8.74 -5.28 -0.92
C PHE A 415 -10.23 -5.49 -0.74
N VAL A 416 -10.94 -4.38 -0.55
CA VAL A 416 -12.39 -4.31 -0.33
C VAL A 416 -12.97 -3.30 -1.33
N ARG A 417 -14.24 -3.42 -1.70
CA ARG A 417 -14.89 -2.48 -2.61
C ARG A 417 -15.46 -1.27 -1.89
N ARG A 418 -16.05 -1.49 -0.72
CA ARG A 418 -16.85 -0.48 0.01
C ARG A 418 -16.08 0.12 1.18
N ILE A 419 -16.20 1.43 1.38
CA ILE A 419 -15.58 2.12 2.52
C ILE A 419 -16.13 1.62 3.87
N PRO A 420 -17.46 1.40 4.05
CA PRO A 420 -17.95 0.82 5.31
C PRO A 420 -17.33 -0.55 5.62
N SER A 421 -17.20 -1.42 4.64
CA SER A 421 -16.59 -2.75 4.81
C SER A 421 -15.11 -2.67 5.21
N VAL A 422 -14.37 -1.71 4.66
CA VAL A 422 -12.97 -1.45 5.05
C VAL A 422 -12.88 -1.10 6.53
N ARG A 423 -13.74 -0.21 7.00
CA ARG A 423 -13.78 0.23 8.40
C ARG A 423 -14.18 -0.92 9.33
N GLU A 424 -15.23 -1.65 9.00
CA GLU A 424 -15.73 -2.79 9.77
C GLU A 424 -14.66 -3.87 9.94
N ILE A 425 -14.05 -4.31 8.82
CA ILE A 425 -12.96 -5.32 8.84
C ILE A 425 -11.81 -4.84 9.74
N THR A 426 -11.40 -3.59 9.59
CA THR A 426 -10.31 -3.02 10.39
C THR A 426 -10.64 -3.03 11.88
N GLN A 427 -11.85 -2.62 12.25
CA GLN A 427 -12.30 -2.61 13.66
C GLN A 427 -12.38 -4.03 14.25
N ARG A 428 -12.93 -4.98 13.49
CA ARG A 428 -13.04 -6.39 13.94
C ARG A 428 -11.66 -7.00 14.15
N ILE A 429 -10.76 -6.82 13.19
CA ILE A 429 -9.38 -7.33 13.32
C ILE A 429 -8.67 -6.70 14.52
N ASN A 430 -8.81 -5.39 14.76
CA ASN A 430 -8.25 -4.76 15.96
C ASN A 430 -8.85 -5.34 17.24
N ALA A 431 -10.15 -5.65 17.23
CA ALA A 431 -10.80 -6.30 18.35
C ALA A 431 -10.26 -7.70 18.63
N ASP A 432 -9.96 -8.48 17.59
CA ASP A 432 -9.37 -9.81 17.72
C ASP A 432 -7.94 -9.75 18.29
N TYR A 433 -7.12 -8.80 17.81
CA TYR A 433 -5.80 -8.55 18.40
C TYR A 433 -5.89 -8.12 19.87
N ASP A 434 -6.88 -7.31 20.23
CA ASP A 434 -7.09 -6.94 21.63
C ASP A 434 -7.46 -8.15 22.51
N GLU A 435 -8.15 -9.16 21.96
CA GLU A 435 -8.39 -10.41 22.67
C GLU A 435 -7.09 -11.17 22.97
N ILE A 436 -6.17 -11.21 22.00
CA ILE A 436 -4.84 -11.81 22.21
C ILE A 436 -4.08 -11.04 23.29
N PHE A 437 -4.07 -9.72 23.24
CA PHE A 437 -3.39 -8.89 24.23
C PHE A 437 -3.99 -9.06 25.63
N ALA A 438 -5.31 -9.05 25.75
CA ALA A 438 -5.99 -9.24 27.03
C ALA A 438 -5.70 -10.61 27.64
N LYS A 439 -5.73 -11.67 26.82
CA LYS A 439 -5.36 -13.03 27.24
C LYS A 439 -3.92 -13.06 27.76
N GLN A 440 -2.98 -12.50 27.04
CA GLN A 440 -1.56 -12.46 27.41
C GLN A 440 -1.32 -11.70 28.73
N ILE A 441 -1.99 -10.56 28.90
CA ILE A 441 -1.89 -9.75 30.13
C ILE A 441 -2.50 -10.51 31.32
N LEU A 442 -3.65 -11.14 31.15
CA LEU A 442 -4.28 -11.94 32.21
C LEU A 442 -3.44 -13.17 32.60
N ASP A 443 -2.77 -13.77 31.62
CA ASP A 443 -1.84 -14.87 31.85
C ASP A 443 -0.60 -14.42 32.64
N ALA A 444 -0.14 -13.21 32.41
CA ALA A 444 0.98 -12.62 33.11
C ALA A 444 0.61 -12.22 34.55
N LEU A 445 -0.56 -11.66 34.78
CA LEU A 445 -1.07 -11.22 36.08
C LEU A 445 -1.59 -12.38 36.93
N ALA A 446 -2.02 -13.47 36.29
CA ALA A 446 -2.56 -14.68 36.90
C ALA A 446 -3.62 -14.45 38.04
N PRO A 447 -4.64 -13.60 37.83
CA PRO A 447 -5.66 -13.35 38.83
C PRO A 447 -6.48 -14.60 39.10
N PRO A 448 -7.03 -14.79 40.35
CA PRO A 448 -7.77 -16.00 40.73
C PRO A 448 -8.97 -16.34 39.82
N ASN A 449 -9.59 -15.33 39.22
CA ASN A 449 -10.79 -15.48 38.37
C ASN A 449 -10.53 -15.18 36.89
N LYS A 450 -9.34 -15.48 36.40
CA LYS A 450 -8.86 -15.17 35.05
C LYS A 450 -9.89 -15.44 33.95
N THR A 451 -10.44 -16.65 33.89
CA THR A 451 -11.39 -17.04 32.83
C THR A 451 -12.67 -16.21 32.89
N LYS A 452 -13.19 -15.96 34.09
CA LYS A 452 -14.38 -15.13 34.29
C LYS A 452 -14.15 -13.69 33.89
N LEU A 453 -13.00 -13.12 34.27
CA LEU A 453 -12.60 -11.75 33.90
C LEU A 453 -12.45 -11.61 32.38
N PHE A 454 -11.81 -12.57 31.73
CA PHE A 454 -11.68 -12.57 30.28
C PHE A 454 -13.05 -12.63 29.58
N GLN A 455 -13.93 -13.52 30.03
CA GLN A 455 -15.25 -13.64 29.43
C GLN A 455 -16.12 -12.39 29.66
N GLN A 456 -16.04 -11.78 30.83
CA GLN A 456 -16.75 -10.52 31.12
C GLN A 456 -16.24 -9.37 30.21
N TRP A 457 -14.91 -9.28 30.07
CA TRP A 457 -14.29 -8.29 29.16
C TRP A 457 -14.71 -8.52 27.71
N LYS A 458 -14.66 -9.77 27.24
CA LYS A 458 -15.06 -10.15 25.89
C LYS A 458 -16.52 -9.81 25.60
N ASN A 459 -17.43 -10.17 26.49
CA ASN A 459 -18.85 -9.86 26.35
C ASN A 459 -19.13 -8.35 26.31
N LYS A 460 -18.42 -7.57 27.12
CA LYS A 460 -18.57 -6.11 27.16
C LYS A 460 -18.06 -5.46 25.86
N LYS A 461 -16.94 -5.93 25.31
CA LYS A 461 -16.34 -5.41 24.06
C LYS A 461 -17.24 -5.64 22.85
N TRP A 462 -17.89 -6.79 22.75
CA TRP A 462 -18.81 -7.14 21.67
C TRP A 462 -20.27 -6.75 21.96
N SER A 463 -20.50 -5.91 22.97
CA SER A 463 -21.82 -5.47 23.37
C SER A 463 -22.43 -4.44 22.41
N ARG A 464 -23.76 -4.19 22.61
CA ARG A 464 -24.54 -3.19 21.87
C ARG A 464 -23.86 -1.81 21.76
N ASP A 465 -23.07 -1.41 22.75
CA ASP A 465 -22.42 -0.09 22.78
C ASP A 465 -21.31 0.05 21.72
N PHE A 466 -20.69 -1.05 21.33
CA PHE A 466 -19.75 -1.09 20.20
C PHE A 466 -20.44 -0.64 18.89
N PHE A 467 -21.67 -1.09 18.65
CA PHE A 467 -22.44 -0.75 17.46
C PHE A 467 -23.20 0.57 17.58
N LYS A 468 -23.70 0.93 18.78
CA LYS A 468 -24.41 2.21 18.99
C LYS A 468 -23.51 3.45 18.82
N LYS A 469 -22.29 3.42 19.27
CA LYS A 469 -21.35 4.53 19.09
C LYS A 469 -21.04 4.80 17.61
N LYS A 470 -21.15 3.82 16.74
CA LYS A 470 -21.04 3.99 15.29
C LYS A 470 -22.12 4.91 14.70
N ILE A 471 -23.32 4.89 15.24
CA ILE A 471 -24.50 5.59 14.69
C ILE A 471 -24.57 7.06 15.17
N SER A 472 -24.04 7.36 16.36
CA SER A 472 -24.18 8.67 16.99
C SER A 472 -23.16 9.73 16.52
N ASN A 473 -22.06 9.33 15.87
CA ASN A 473 -21.03 10.28 15.43
C ASN A 473 -21.28 10.78 14.00
N LYS A 474 -22.34 11.54 13.84
CA LYS A 474 -22.75 12.20 12.58
C LYS A 474 -21.91 13.46 12.20
N SER A 475 -20.95 13.84 12.97
CA SER A 475 -20.15 15.02 12.65
C SER A 475 -18.76 14.88 13.25
N ASN A 476 -17.77 14.86 12.43
CA ASN A 476 -16.50 15.55 12.57
C ASN A 476 -15.36 14.77 11.93
N THR A 477 -14.59 15.49 11.19
CA THR A 477 -13.22 15.43 10.71
C THR A 477 -12.37 14.20 11.09
N GLU A 478 -11.51 13.79 10.20
CA GLU A 478 -10.58 12.64 10.28
C GLU A 478 -9.81 12.53 11.62
N ASP A 479 -9.56 13.65 12.30
CA ASP A 479 -8.88 13.69 13.61
C ASP A 479 -9.67 12.98 14.73
N ASN A 480 -10.99 12.98 14.65
CA ASN A 480 -11.85 12.30 15.64
C ASN A 480 -11.91 10.77 15.47
N PHE A 481 -11.45 10.23 14.34
CA PHE A 481 -11.43 8.79 14.13
C PHE A 481 -10.27 8.10 14.88
N GLU A 482 -9.18 8.83 15.08
CA GLU A 482 -8.08 8.39 15.96
C GLU A 482 -8.54 8.36 17.42
N GLU A 483 -9.29 9.38 17.88
CA GLU A 483 -9.89 9.42 19.21
C GLU A 483 -10.95 8.34 19.44
N ILE A 484 -11.75 7.96 18.43
CA ILE A 484 -12.78 6.93 18.56
C ILE A 484 -12.15 5.52 18.74
N ASN A 485 -11.05 5.23 18.02
CA ASN A 485 -10.28 4.01 18.25
C ASN A 485 -9.57 4.01 19.62
N GLU A 486 -9.18 5.18 20.11
CA GLU A 486 -8.55 5.35 21.40
C GLU A 486 -9.54 5.26 22.58
N SER A 487 -10.75 5.79 22.43
CA SER A 487 -11.77 5.80 23.49
C SER A 487 -12.47 4.45 23.72
N GLN A 488 -12.36 3.51 22.76
CA GLN A 488 -12.96 2.18 22.87
C GLN A 488 -12.06 1.14 23.56
N SER A 489 -10.82 1.49 23.88
CA SER A 489 -9.96 0.60 24.65
C SER A 489 -10.32 0.65 26.12
N LEU A 490 -10.99 -0.38 26.60
CA LEU A 490 -11.19 -0.68 28.02
C LEU A 490 -11.99 0.39 28.81
N ASP A 491 -13.25 0.14 29.00
CA ASP A 491 -14.12 0.89 29.91
C ASP A 491 -13.57 0.98 31.34
N ASP A 492 -13.88 2.09 32.00
CA ASP A 492 -13.31 2.54 33.27
C ASP A 492 -13.47 1.61 34.47
N GLU A 493 -14.32 0.59 34.37
CA GLU A 493 -14.67 -0.29 35.50
C GLU A 493 -14.12 -1.72 35.39
N SER A 494 -13.27 -2.05 34.38
CA SER A 494 -12.76 -3.41 34.30
C SER A 494 -11.60 -3.64 35.28
N PRO A 495 -11.59 -4.75 36.04
CA PRO A 495 -10.49 -5.08 36.96
C PRO A 495 -9.12 -5.14 36.28
N ILE A 496 -9.08 -5.46 34.98
CA ILE A 496 -7.84 -5.49 34.19
C ILE A 496 -7.23 -4.11 34.12
N LYS A 497 -8.07 -3.08 33.96
CA LYS A 497 -7.63 -1.70 33.78
C LYS A 497 -6.99 -1.11 35.05
N SER A 498 -7.54 -1.36 36.22
CA SER A 498 -6.99 -0.89 37.50
C SER A 498 -5.62 -1.52 37.76
N HIS A 499 -5.47 -2.83 37.56
CA HIS A 499 -4.19 -3.51 37.72
C HIS A 499 -3.12 -3.05 36.73
N ILE A 500 -3.48 -2.85 35.49
CA ILE A 500 -2.57 -2.32 34.48
C ILE A 500 -2.09 -0.91 34.83
N LEU A 501 -3.01 -0.07 35.32
CA LEU A 501 -2.70 1.30 35.69
C LEU A 501 -1.86 1.39 36.97
N ASP A 502 -2.14 0.58 37.95
CA ASP A 502 -1.42 0.54 39.23
C ASP A 502 0.04 0.07 39.08
N LEU A 503 0.34 -0.72 38.06
CA LEU A 503 1.69 -1.22 37.82
C LEU A 503 2.60 -0.21 37.09
N PHE A 504 2.03 0.69 36.29
CA PHE A 504 2.79 1.62 35.46
C PHE A 504 2.68 3.09 35.82
N ILE A 505 1.63 3.47 36.53
CA ILE A 505 1.47 4.81 37.09
C ILE A 505 1.85 4.71 38.54
N ILE A 506 3.02 5.25 38.86
CA ILE A 506 3.41 5.47 40.24
C ILE A 506 2.30 6.31 40.86
N LYS A 507 1.63 5.71 41.89
CA LYS A 507 0.40 6.17 42.45
C LYS A 507 0.30 7.65 42.68
N LYS A 508 -0.88 8.17 42.41
CA LYS A 508 -1.30 9.43 42.92
C LYS A 508 -2.71 9.48 43.36
N ASN A 509 -2.81 10.11 44.54
CA ASN A 509 -4.02 10.47 45.24
C ASN A 509 -5.26 10.60 44.32
N ASP A 510 -6.18 9.71 44.53
CA ASP A 510 -7.65 9.65 44.43
C ASP A 510 -8.44 10.53 43.44
N LYS A 511 -7.85 11.30 42.57
CA LYS A 511 -8.57 12.17 41.61
C LYS A 511 -8.01 12.19 40.20
N VAL A 512 -7.64 11.09 39.62
CA VAL A 512 -7.42 11.01 38.17
C VAL A 512 -8.77 10.70 37.52
N LYS A 513 -9.33 11.66 36.82
CA LYS A 513 -10.47 11.38 35.95
C LYS A 513 -10.04 10.36 34.89
N THR A 514 -10.81 9.32 34.81
CA THR A 514 -10.64 8.11 33.98
C THR A 514 -10.59 8.37 32.47
N THR A 515 -10.89 9.57 32.02
CA THR A 515 -10.87 9.97 30.61
C THR A 515 -9.49 10.01 29.96
N ASP A 516 -8.41 10.15 30.75
CA ASP A 516 -7.02 10.23 30.21
C ASP A 516 -6.40 8.82 30.05
N CYS A 517 -7.20 7.79 30.25
CA CYS A 517 -6.77 6.39 30.31
C CYS A 517 -7.02 5.59 29.03
N SER A 518 -7.44 6.25 27.96
CA SER A 518 -7.96 5.58 26.77
C SER A 518 -6.93 4.74 26.01
N ASN A 519 -5.65 5.05 26.13
CA ASN A 519 -4.62 4.31 25.42
C ASN A 519 -3.47 3.91 26.38
N PHE A 520 -3.55 2.70 26.94
CA PHE A 520 -2.54 2.21 27.84
C PHE A 520 -1.16 2.09 27.16
N ARG A 521 -1.12 1.89 25.82
CA ARG A 521 0.11 1.84 25.05
C ARG A 521 0.82 3.20 25.10
N ASN A 522 0.12 4.29 24.89
CA ASN A 522 0.69 5.65 24.94
C ASN A 522 1.28 5.97 26.33
N ARG A 523 0.75 5.39 27.38
CA ARG A 523 1.29 5.61 28.76
C ARG A 523 2.60 4.92 29.00
N LEU A 524 2.82 3.79 28.35
CA LEU A 524 4.07 3.04 28.47
C LEU A 524 5.24 3.75 27.75
N VAL A 525 4.93 4.72 26.91
CA VAL A 525 5.88 5.44 26.06
C VAL A 525 6.21 6.86 26.55
N ILE A 526 5.72 7.25 27.71
CA ILE A 526 6.10 8.52 28.33
C ILE A 526 7.62 8.57 28.50
N PRO A 527 8.28 9.71 28.29
CA PRO A 527 9.73 9.85 28.46
C PRO A 527 10.28 9.34 29.81
N SER A 528 9.48 9.39 30.86
CA SER A 528 9.79 8.83 32.18
C SER A 528 9.44 7.36 32.33
N SER A 529 8.92 6.69 31.26
CA SER A 529 8.57 5.28 31.30
C SER A 529 9.82 4.41 31.38
N LEU A 530 9.75 3.39 32.22
CA LEU A 530 10.77 2.35 32.36
C LEU A 530 11.17 1.72 31.01
N PHE A 531 10.19 1.48 30.13
CA PHE A 531 10.42 0.83 28.85
C PHE A 531 11.15 1.74 27.85
N SER A 532 10.91 3.05 27.91
CA SER A 532 11.67 4.01 27.09
C SER A 532 13.16 3.97 27.47
N ILE A 533 13.48 3.86 28.76
CA ILE A 533 14.86 3.77 29.23
C ILE A 533 15.50 2.43 28.86
N LEU A 534 14.78 1.33 28.99
CA LEU A 534 15.26 -0.02 28.63
C LEU A 534 15.73 -0.11 27.17
N LEU A 535 15.14 0.66 26.29
CA LEU A 535 15.40 0.64 24.85
C LEU A 535 16.35 1.76 24.38
N GLU A 536 16.97 2.51 25.29
CA GLU A 536 18.02 3.43 24.91
C GLU A 536 19.28 2.67 24.45
N PRO A 537 19.98 3.14 23.42
CA PRO A 537 21.27 2.59 23.03
C PRO A 537 22.26 2.58 24.19
N SER A 538 23.05 1.53 24.33
CA SER A 538 24.09 1.45 25.39
C SER A 538 25.22 2.43 25.16
N SER A 539 26.02 2.71 26.21
CA SER A 539 27.20 3.59 26.17
C SER A 539 28.28 3.15 25.19
N ASP A 540 28.30 1.88 24.78
CA ASP A 540 29.20 1.35 23.76
C ASP A 540 28.84 1.83 22.34
N TYR A 541 27.67 2.36 22.19
CA TYR A 541 27.20 3.04 21.03
C TYR A 541 27.53 4.53 21.18
N LYS A 542 28.36 5.07 20.33
CA LYS A 542 28.90 6.46 20.40
C LYS A 542 27.88 7.60 20.39
N THR A 543 26.62 7.33 20.58
CA THR A 543 25.59 8.31 20.87
C THR A 543 25.52 8.59 22.38
N GLY A 544 26.65 8.95 22.97
CA GLY A 544 26.71 9.40 24.36
C GLY A 544 25.66 10.44 24.76
N ASP A 545 25.11 11.11 23.78
CA ASP A 545 24.03 12.08 23.94
C ASP A 545 22.74 11.51 24.50
N TYR A 546 22.38 10.26 24.19
CA TYR A 546 21.15 9.65 24.72
C TYR A 546 21.26 9.30 26.20
N LEU A 547 22.44 8.87 26.62
CA LEU A 547 22.68 8.52 28.01
C LEU A 547 23.03 9.75 28.85
N SER A 548 23.73 10.74 28.30
CA SER A 548 23.98 12.03 28.96
C SER A 548 22.70 12.77 29.30
N PHE A 549 21.62 12.51 28.55
CA PHE A 549 20.29 13.03 28.81
C PHE A 549 19.76 12.61 30.20
N TYR A 550 20.11 11.40 30.65
CA TYR A 550 19.71 10.87 31.94
C TYR A 550 20.76 11.07 33.05
N THR A 551 21.96 11.49 32.70
CA THR A 551 23.13 11.42 33.56
C THR A 551 23.66 12.72 34.09
N HIS A 552 23.07 13.83 33.70
CA HIS A 552 23.46 15.18 34.14
C HIS A 552 24.79 15.75 33.56
N GLU A 553 25.40 15.08 32.59
CA GLU A 553 26.66 15.59 32.00
C GLU A 553 26.41 16.79 31.08
N ASP A 554 25.24 16.88 30.45
CA ASP A 554 24.82 18.03 29.63
C ASP A 554 23.70 18.80 30.32
N SER A 555 24.02 19.96 30.90
CA SER A 555 23.10 20.78 31.67
C SER A 555 21.95 21.35 30.84
N GLN A 556 22.15 21.63 29.54
CA GLN A 556 21.11 22.16 28.67
C GLN A 556 20.11 21.06 28.28
N LYS A 557 20.59 19.92 27.85
CA LYS A 557 19.72 18.77 27.50
C LYS A 557 18.92 18.27 28.70
N LYS A 558 19.52 18.32 29.91
CA LYS A 558 18.82 18.07 31.16
C LYS A 558 17.71 19.08 31.41
N ALA A 559 17.98 20.36 31.18
CA ALA A 559 16.98 21.43 31.36
C ALA A 559 15.83 21.26 30.37
N ASP A 560 16.10 20.91 29.12
CA ASP A 560 15.10 20.67 28.09
C ASP A 560 14.23 19.45 28.44
N TYR A 561 14.84 18.37 28.92
CA TYR A 561 14.14 17.18 29.38
C TYR A 561 13.25 17.46 30.58
N LEU A 562 13.77 18.17 31.58
CA LEU A 562 13.00 18.55 32.75
C LEU A 562 11.87 19.53 32.41
N SER A 563 12.07 20.38 31.41
CA SER A 563 11.03 21.25 30.86
C SER A 563 9.95 20.43 30.18
N ALA A 564 10.32 19.54 29.29
CA ALA A 564 9.36 18.65 28.59
C ALA A 564 8.56 17.78 29.58
N ILE A 565 9.20 17.25 30.63
CA ILE A 565 8.49 16.52 31.70
C ILE A 565 7.57 17.44 32.48
N ARG A 566 7.97 18.68 32.80
CA ARG A 566 7.13 19.64 33.49
C ARG A 566 5.89 19.99 32.66
N ASP A 567 6.08 20.26 31.37
CA ASP A 567 5.00 20.56 30.45
C ASP A 567 4.04 19.37 30.29
N TYR A 568 4.57 18.17 30.12
CA TYR A 568 3.76 16.95 30.09
C TYR A 568 2.94 16.79 31.38
N ARG A 569 3.55 16.96 32.54
CA ARG A 569 2.88 16.87 33.85
C ARG A 569 1.81 17.93 34.04
N LYS A 570 2.09 19.17 33.62
CA LYS A 570 1.13 20.28 33.70
C LYS A 570 -0.10 19.95 32.85
N ASN A 571 0.10 19.42 31.66
CA ASN A 571 -0.97 19.11 30.72
C ASN A 571 -1.73 17.84 31.10
N HIS A 572 -1.08 16.84 31.74
CA HIS A 572 -1.66 15.56 32.08
C HIS A 572 -1.87 15.34 33.57
N LYS A 573 -1.71 16.36 34.41
CA LYS A 573 -1.85 16.30 35.88
C LYS A 573 -1.10 15.15 36.55
N VAL A 574 0.03 14.74 36.00
CA VAL A 574 0.90 13.69 36.55
C VAL A 574 1.90 14.32 37.52
N LEU A 575 2.12 13.72 38.69
CA LEU A 575 2.94 14.35 39.72
C LEU A 575 4.43 14.16 39.61
N SER A 576 5.08 15.13 40.32
CA SER A 576 6.47 15.47 40.20
C SER A 576 7.48 14.57 40.90
N GLU A 577 7.04 13.62 41.68
CA GLU A 577 7.92 12.93 42.65
C GLU A 577 8.81 11.83 42.08
N ASN A 578 8.75 11.57 40.74
CA ASN A 578 9.42 10.40 40.18
C ASN A 578 10.23 10.69 38.92
N ILE A 579 10.96 11.80 38.91
CA ILE A 579 12.08 11.91 37.96
C ILE A 579 13.21 11.02 38.50
N VAL A 580 13.41 9.92 37.79
CA VAL A 580 14.48 9.01 38.14
C VAL A 580 15.77 9.57 37.55
N ASN A 581 16.67 9.96 38.42
CA ASN A 581 18.05 10.24 38.07
C ASN A 581 18.82 8.92 38.13
N PHE A 582 19.23 8.42 36.96
CA PHE A 582 20.08 7.23 36.91
C PHE A 582 21.56 7.63 36.98
N GLU A 583 22.31 6.97 37.81
CA GLU A 583 23.76 7.06 37.81
C GLU A 583 24.37 6.30 36.63
N MET A 584 25.37 6.87 35.99
CA MET A 584 26.09 6.27 34.87
C MET A 584 27.11 5.22 35.28
N PRO A 585 27.41 4.24 34.38
CA PRO A 585 26.78 3.92 33.10
C PRO A 585 25.47 3.17 33.29
N LEU A 586 24.46 3.59 32.55
CA LEU A 586 23.18 2.92 32.57
C LEU A 586 23.20 1.68 31.66
N LYS A 587 22.96 0.50 32.21
CA LYS A 587 22.77 -0.72 31.42
C LYS A 587 21.36 -0.71 30.83
N THR A 588 21.24 -1.06 29.54
CA THR A 588 19.97 -1.18 28.82
C THR A 588 19.91 -2.52 28.11
N LEU A 589 18.76 -2.87 27.54
CA LEU A 589 18.61 -4.09 26.74
C LEU A 589 19.31 -4.00 25.37
N TRP A 590 19.79 -2.82 24.96
CA TRP A 590 20.43 -2.65 23.67
C TRP A 590 21.71 -3.48 23.51
N ALA A 591 22.56 -3.49 24.54
CA ALA A 591 23.77 -4.32 24.55
C ALA A 591 23.45 -5.82 24.49
N ASP A 592 22.39 -6.24 25.18
CA ASP A 592 21.95 -7.64 25.18
C ASP A 592 21.38 -8.05 23.80
N LEU A 593 20.62 -7.18 23.13
CA LEU A 593 20.16 -7.38 21.75
C LEU A 593 21.32 -7.55 20.77
N TYR A 594 22.36 -6.71 20.90
CA TYR A 594 23.56 -6.79 20.08
C TYR A 594 24.35 -8.10 20.32
N ILE A 595 24.52 -8.50 21.58
CA ILE A 595 25.17 -9.76 21.94
C ILE A 595 24.40 -10.96 21.40
N GLN A 596 23.07 -10.92 21.49
CA GLN A 596 22.21 -11.99 20.95
C GLN A 596 22.35 -12.09 19.42
N LEU A 597 22.36 -10.95 18.71
CA LEU A 597 22.56 -10.89 17.26
C LEU A 597 23.93 -11.48 16.88
N LYS A 598 24.98 -11.16 17.65
CA LYS A 598 26.32 -11.70 17.43
C LYS A 598 26.38 -13.21 17.53
N ASN A 599 25.57 -13.79 18.39
CA ASN A 599 25.54 -15.24 18.63
C ASN A 599 24.71 -16.01 17.61
N GLU A 600 23.69 -15.37 17.00
CA GLU A 600 22.70 -16.05 16.16
C GLU A 600 22.81 -15.73 14.67
N ASP A 601 23.18 -14.49 14.29
CA ASP A 601 23.24 -14.07 12.89
C ASP A 601 24.45 -13.18 12.60
N GLY A 602 25.58 -13.82 12.30
CA GLY A 602 26.83 -13.12 11.99
C GLY A 602 26.79 -12.29 10.71
N GLU A 603 25.98 -12.63 9.72
CA GLU A 603 25.86 -11.88 8.47
C GLU A 603 25.06 -10.58 8.70
N LEU A 604 23.97 -10.66 9.44
CA LEU A 604 23.18 -9.49 9.79
C LEU A 604 23.96 -8.56 10.72
N LEU A 605 24.78 -9.12 11.61
CA LEU A 605 25.71 -8.35 12.44
C LEU A 605 26.74 -7.60 11.59
N LYS A 606 27.31 -8.21 10.56
CA LYS A 606 28.20 -7.53 9.61
C LYS A 606 27.52 -6.35 8.94
N THR A 607 26.26 -6.55 8.50
CA THR A 607 25.45 -5.48 7.93
C THR A 607 25.27 -4.33 8.91
N TYR A 608 24.87 -4.60 10.15
CA TYR A 608 24.72 -3.58 11.19
C TYR A 608 26.03 -2.84 11.49
N ASN A 609 27.15 -3.57 11.57
CA ASN A 609 28.46 -3.00 11.87
C ASN A 609 29.03 -2.15 10.72
N SER A 610 28.64 -2.43 9.47
CA SER A 610 29.06 -1.64 8.29
C SER A 610 28.41 -0.24 8.25
N TRP A 611 27.36 -0.01 9.00
CA TRP A 611 26.70 1.29 9.05
C TRP A 611 27.55 2.34 9.75
N SER A 612 27.52 3.56 9.22
CA SER A 612 28.10 4.73 9.90
C SER A 612 27.35 5.03 11.21
N ASP A 613 27.98 5.82 12.09
CA ASP A 613 27.37 6.22 13.36
C ASP A 613 26.05 6.98 13.14
N VAL A 614 25.97 7.80 12.09
CA VAL A 614 24.75 8.52 11.69
C VAL A 614 23.61 7.55 11.33
N VAL A 615 23.92 6.50 10.58
CA VAL A 615 22.92 5.49 10.19
C VAL A 615 22.45 4.69 11.40
N LYS A 616 23.37 4.34 12.30
CA LYS A 616 23.02 3.64 13.55
C LYS A 616 22.16 4.48 14.47
N GLU A 617 22.44 5.78 14.57
CA GLU A 617 21.60 6.74 15.31
C GLU A 617 20.19 6.80 14.72
N ASN A 618 20.09 6.98 13.39
CA ASN A 618 18.80 6.96 12.69
C ASN A 618 18.04 5.64 12.91
N PHE A 619 18.73 4.51 12.83
CA PHE A 619 18.15 3.19 13.13
C PHE A 619 17.64 3.11 14.56
N SER A 620 18.39 3.64 15.54
CA SER A 620 17.95 3.60 16.94
C SER A 620 16.66 4.38 17.18
N HIS A 621 16.51 5.56 16.55
CA HIS A 621 15.27 6.34 16.58
C HIS A 621 14.11 5.59 15.92
N TYR A 622 14.34 5.01 14.75
CA TYR A 622 13.36 4.22 14.04
C TYR A 622 12.90 3.03 14.87
N PHE A 623 13.83 2.23 15.38
CA PHE A 623 13.55 1.02 16.13
C PHE A 623 12.83 1.33 17.43
N LYS A 624 13.34 2.27 18.23
CA LYS A 624 12.71 2.68 19.48
C LYS A 624 11.29 3.18 19.26
N THR A 625 11.08 4.05 18.28
CA THR A 625 9.75 4.56 17.95
C THR A 625 8.81 3.43 17.53
N GLY A 626 9.25 2.53 16.65
CA GLY A 626 8.46 1.40 16.20
C GLY A 626 8.09 0.45 17.34
N ILE A 627 9.04 0.09 18.20
CA ILE A 627 8.80 -0.81 19.33
C ILE A 627 7.80 -0.23 20.32
N LEU A 628 7.96 1.03 20.70
CA LEU A 628 7.14 1.63 21.74
C LEU A 628 5.73 1.99 21.27
N TYR A 629 5.57 2.42 20.01
CA TYR A 629 4.29 2.95 19.52
C TYR A 629 3.56 2.03 18.55
N ALA A 630 4.29 1.25 17.77
CA ALA A 630 3.74 0.54 16.63
C ALA A 630 4.08 -0.96 16.65
N SER A 631 4.08 -1.61 17.81
CA SER A 631 4.35 -3.05 17.89
C SER A 631 3.68 -3.71 19.10
N PRO A 632 3.53 -5.04 19.12
CA PRO A 632 3.03 -5.79 20.28
C PRO A 632 4.08 -5.92 21.38
N VAL A 633 5.32 -5.56 21.14
CA VAL A 633 6.44 -5.72 22.10
C VAL A 633 6.19 -4.96 23.39
N ILE A 634 5.49 -3.84 23.32
CA ILE A 634 5.12 -3.08 24.52
C ILE A 634 4.28 -3.93 25.49
N VAL A 635 3.43 -4.80 24.98
CA VAL A 635 2.64 -5.75 25.79
C VAL A 635 3.54 -6.84 26.37
N GLU A 636 4.52 -7.32 25.59
CA GLU A 636 5.51 -8.30 26.08
C GLU A 636 6.33 -7.74 27.25
N LEU A 637 6.87 -6.54 27.11
CA LEU A 637 7.63 -5.85 28.15
C LEU A 637 6.76 -5.64 29.41
N TYR A 638 5.51 -5.26 29.20
CA TYR A 638 4.55 -5.15 30.28
C TYR A 638 4.35 -6.47 31.03
N CYS A 639 4.16 -7.56 30.31
CA CYS A 639 3.98 -8.88 30.89
C CYS A 639 5.24 -9.34 31.66
N TRP A 640 6.43 -9.04 31.16
CA TRP A 640 7.67 -9.32 31.88
C TRP A 640 7.76 -8.53 33.18
N PHE A 641 7.46 -7.25 33.14
CA PHE A 641 7.49 -6.40 34.33
C PHE A 641 6.45 -6.87 35.35
N SER A 642 5.24 -7.22 34.92
CA SER A 642 4.19 -7.75 35.80
C SER A 642 4.62 -9.03 36.49
N LYS A 643 5.19 -9.98 35.74
CA LYS A 643 5.73 -11.24 36.31
C LYS A 643 6.88 -11.00 37.29
N PHE A 644 7.74 -10.02 36.98
CA PHE A 644 8.83 -9.64 37.87
C PHE A 644 8.32 -9.11 39.22
N VAL A 645 7.35 -8.19 39.17
CA VAL A 645 6.75 -7.59 40.36
C VAL A 645 6.06 -8.66 41.24
N LEU A 646 5.26 -9.54 40.62
CA LEU A 646 4.58 -10.62 41.32
C LEU A 646 5.54 -11.62 41.94
N ALA A 647 6.66 -11.92 41.26
CA ALA A 647 7.66 -12.88 41.77
C ALA A 647 8.41 -12.41 43.01
N LYS A 648 8.58 -11.10 43.19
CA LYS A 648 9.44 -10.58 44.28
C LYS A 648 8.70 -10.08 45.51
N LYS A 649 7.38 -9.93 45.49
CA LYS A 649 6.59 -9.30 46.58
C LYS A 649 7.16 -7.97 47.10
N ASN A 650 7.92 -7.25 46.27
CA ASN A 650 8.73 -6.11 46.72
C ASN A 650 7.98 -4.80 46.62
N ASN A 651 8.08 -4.01 47.66
CA ASN A 651 7.81 -2.57 47.57
C ASN A 651 8.77 -1.93 46.57
N ILE A 652 8.22 -1.42 45.47
CA ILE A 652 8.97 -0.69 44.41
C ILE A 652 9.14 0.76 44.91
N ASN A 653 9.82 0.95 46.03
CA ASN A 653 10.03 2.28 46.56
C ASN A 653 11.26 3.01 45.94
N ASP A 654 12.22 2.21 45.46
CA ASP A 654 13.37 2.74 44.75
C ASP A 654 13.38 2.25 43.30
N VAL A 655 13.18 3.22 42.38
CA VAL A 655 13.05 2.93 40.95
C VAL A 655 14.39 2.49 40.35
N GLN A 656 15.52 2.98 40.81
CA GLN A 656 16.85 2.57 40.30
C GLN A 656 17.16 1.11 40.67
N ILE A 657 16.92 0.75 41.91
CA ILE A 657 17.11 -0.62 42.37
C ILE A 657 16.15 -1.57 41.65
N SER A 658 14.91 -1.14 41.48
CA SER A 658 13.89 -1.89 40.73
C SER A 658 14.28 -2.07 39.26
N TYR A 659 14.82 -1.06 38.61
CA TYR A 659 15.30 -1.12 37.25
C TYR A 659 16.45 -2.13 37.10
N ARG A 660 17.51 -2.01 37.92
CA ARG A 660 18.66 -2.95 37.88
C ARG A 660 18.23 -4.39 38.17
N ASN A 661 17.32 -4.57 39.11
CA ASN A 661 16.78 -5.88 39.45
C ASN A 661 15.94 -6.46 38.33
N PHE A 662 15.17 -5.65 37.64
CA PHE A 662 14.38 -6.08 36.49
C PHE A 662 15.25 -6.51 35.32
N LEU A 663 16.29 -5.74 34.97
CA LEU A 663 17.28 -6.15 33.95
C LEU A 663 17.95 -7.47 34.32
N THR A 664 18.41 -7.60 35.56
CA THR A 664 19.03 -8.85 36.06
C THR A 664 18.05 -10.02 35.97
N TRP A 665 16.77 -9.79 36.25
CA TRP A 665 15.73 -10.82 36.14
C TRP A 665 15.50 -11.24 34.68
N ILE A 666 15.42 -10.28 33.72
CA ILE A 666 15.30 -10.58 32.29
C ILE A 666 16.48 -11.46 31.83
N HIS A 667 17.69 -11.07 32.21
CA HIS A 667 18.93 -11.78 31.86
C HIS A 667 18.97 -13.21 32.46
N ASN A 668 18.67 -13.37 33.74
CA ASN A 668 18.66 -14.66 34.42
C ASN A 668 17.60 -15.62 33.85
N LYS A 669 16.47 -15.10 33.38
CA LYS A 669 15.41 -15.89 32.74
C LYS A 669 15.66 -16.15 31.26
N LYS A 670 16.72 -15.57 30.67
CA LYS A 670 17.07 -15.69 29.25
C LYS A 670 15.90 -15.31 28.31
N LEU A 671 15.13 -14.29 28.68
CA LEU A 671 13.88 -13.96 28.00
C LEU A 671 14.11 -13.42 26.58
N LEU A 672 15.22 -12.75 26.32
CA LEU A 672 15.49 -12.12 25.03
C LEU A 672 15.53 -13.10 23.86
N LYS A 673 16.09 -14.29 24.03
CA LYS A 673 16.34 -15.25 22.95
C LYS A 673 15.10 -15.58 22.12
N THR A 674 13.96 -15.73 22.76
CA THR A 674 12.68 -16.08 22.11
C THR A 674 11.68 -14.93 22.12
N SER A 675 12.11 -13.72 22.46
CA SER A 675 11.23 -12.56 22.60
C SER A 675 10.80 -11.95 21.28
N LEU A 676 9.64 -11.33 21.28
CA LEU A 676 9.22 -10.47 20.18
C LEU A 676 10.18 -9.29 20.03
N LEU A 677 10.68 -8.72 21.11
CA LEU A 677 11.66 -7.64 21.06
C LEU A 677 12.87 -7.99 20.18
N TYR A 678 13.46 -9.17 20.37
CA TYR A 678 14.59 -9.61 19.57
C TYR A 678 14.20 -9.92 18.13
N LYS A 679 13.06 -10.60 17.90
CA LYS A 679 12.55 -10.86 16.54
C LYS A 679 12.34 -9.56 15.76
N TYR A 680 11.76 -8.54 16.38
CA TYR A 680 11.59 -7.22 15.76
C TYR A 680 12.91 -6.50 15.51
N PHE A 681 13.91 -6.67 16.38
CA PHE A 681 15.25 -6.12 16.19
C PHE A 681 15.92 -6.69 14.93
N VAL A 682 15.91 -8.00 14.77
CA VAL A 682 16.42 -8.70 13.58
C VAL A 682 15.67 -8.25 12.32
N ALA A 683 14.35 -8.25 12.34
CA ALA A 683 13.53 -7.84 11.20
C ALA A 683 13.72 -6.35 10.84
N ALA A 684 13.91 -5.49 11.84
CA ALA A 684 14.16 -4.07 11.61
C ALA A 684 15.52 -3.84 10.92
N ILE A 685 16.61 -4.49 11.39
CA ILE A 685 17.93 -4.36 10.77
C ILE A 685 17.88 -4.86 9.32
N SER A 686 17.28 -6.03 9.08
CA SER A 686 17.26 -6.66 7.75
C SER A 686 16.54 -5.85 6.67
N THR A 687 15.70 -4.88 7.06
CA THR A 687 14.84 -4.14 6.13
C THR A 687 15.04 -2.63 6.15
N PHE A 688 15.85 -2.11 7.07
CA PHE A 688 16.01 -0.67 7.30
C PHE A 688 16.54 0.08 6.08
N GLU A 689 17.59 -0.43 5.43
CA GLU A 689 18.19 0.18 4.24
C GLU A 689 17.18 0.27 3.09
N ALA A 690 16.47 -0.82 2.81
CA ALA A 690 15.46 -0.85 1.77
C ALA A 690 14.27 0.08 2.09
N LEU A 691 13.89 0.21 3.35
CA LEU A 691 12.85 1.13 3.78
C LEU A 691 13.28 2.59 3.55
N CYS A 692 14.48 2.97 3.96
CA CYS A 692 15.01 4.32 3.78
C CYS A 692 15.13 4.68 2.30
N SER A 693 15.78 3.83 1.51
CA SER A 693 16.10 4.14 0.11
C SER A 693 14.91 4.04 -0.84
N LYS A 694 14.01 3.06 -0.65
CA LYS A 694 12.95 2.75 -1.62
C LYS A 694 11.57 3.28 -1.24
N ILE A 695 11.31 3.51 0.04
CA ILE A 695 9.99 3.94 0.52
C ILE A 695 10.04 5.38 1.02
N VAL A 696 10.97 5.69 1.92
CA VAL A 696 11.06 7.04 2.50
C VAL A 696 11.71 8.04 1.53
N GLY A 697 12.52 7.54 0.60
CA GLY A 697 13.24 8.39 -0.38
C GLY A 697 14.38 9.18 0.25
N LEU A 698 14.92 8.72 1.38
CA LEU A 698 16.05 9.34 2.06
C LEU A 698 17.36 8.72 1.58
N SER A 699 18.38 9.57 1.42
CA SER A 699 19.72 9.05 1.27
C SER A 699 20.10 8.35 2.58
N PHE A 700 20.45 7.07 2.49
CA PHE A 700 20.79 6.23 3.63
C PHE A 700 21.96 6.79 4.46
N GLU A 701 22.87 7.52 3.83
CA GLU A 701 24.07 8.10 4.44
C GLU A 701 23.90 9.54 4.95
N LYS A 702 22.76 10.19 4.70
CA LYS A 702 22.53 11.57 5.12
C LYS A 702 21.81 11.62 6.47
N ASN A 703 22.15 12.65 7.28
CA ASN A 703 21.49 12.94 8.53
C ASN A 703 19.97 13.00 8.33
N VAL A 704 19.29 12.00 8.84
CA VAL A 704 17.83 11.97 8.87
C VAL A 704 17.41 12.65 10.17
N GLN A 705 16.67 13.73 10.07
CA GLN A 705 16.14 14.39 11.27
C GLN A 705 15.27 13.38 12.06
N PRO A 706 15.31 13.42 13.41
CA PRO A 706 14.51 12.53 14.27
C PRO A 706 13.01 12.51 13.92
N ASP A 707 12.51 13.59 13.34
CA ASP A 707 11.13 13.76 12.86
C ASP A 707 10.75 12.83 11.68
N ALA A 708 11.70 12.20 11.00
CA ALA A 708 11.39 11.28 9.89
C ALA A 708 10.52 10.08 10.33
N TRP A 709 10.62 9.69 11.60
CA TRP A 709 9.91 8.53 12.15
C TRP A 709 8.70 8.92 13.01
N LYS A 710 8.37 10.20 13.12
CA LYS A 710 7.21 10.67 13.91
C LYS A 710 5.89 10.03 13.49
N ASP A 711 5.74 9.72 12.21
CA ASP A 711 4.55 9.08 11.65
C ASP A 711 4.29 7.68 12.26
N LEU A 712 5.35 6.96 12.70
CA LEU A 712 5.20 5.68 13.38
C LEU A 712 4.52 5.81 14.75
N LYS A 713 4.62 6.97 15.42
CA LYS A 713 4.00 7.21 16.72
C LYS A 713 2.48 7.11 16.69
N GLN A 714 1.87 7.29 15.53
CA GLN A 714 0.43 7.23 15.33
C GLN A 714 -0.09 5.83 14.94
N LEU A 715 0.82 4.86 14.66
CA LEU A 715 0.46 3.53 14.17
C LEU A 715 0.36 2.49 15.30
N HIS A 716 -0.40 2.79 16.33
CA HIS A 716 -0.53 1.91 17.49
C HIS A 716 -1.51 0.74 17.31
N ASN A 717 -2.27 0.69 16.23
CA ASN A 717 -3.21 -0.39 15.96
C ASN A 717 -2.64 -1.44 14.99
N PRO A 718 -2.88 -2.73 15.24
CA PRO A 718 -2.46 -3.81 14.34
C PRO A 718 -3.10 -3.77 12.96
N ALA A 719 -4.34 -3.27 12.86
CA ALA A 719 -5.03 -3.10 11.59
C ALA A 719 -5.35 -1.62 11.34
N TRP A 720 -5.13 -1.20 10.09
CA TRP A 720 -5.47 0.13 9.59
C TRP A 720 -6.17 0.02 8.25
N TYR A 721 -6.85 1.11 7.84
CA TYR A 721 -7.48 1.18 6.54
C TYR A 721 -6.97 2.35 5.71
N ALA A 722 -7.10 2.20 4.40
CA ALA A 722 -6.75 3.21 3.42
C ALA A 722 -7.92 3.41 2.44
N SER A 723 -8.50 4.59 2.47
CA SER A 723 -9.59 5.00 1.58
C SER A 723 -9.28 6.36 0.94
N GLY A 724 -10.18 6.85 0.08
CA GLY A 724 -10.10 8.18 -0.52
C GLY A 724 -10.02 9.33 0.48
N GLU A 725 -10.60 9.11 1.65
CA GLU A 725 -10.73 10.09 2.72
C GLU A 725 -9.48 10.25 3.59
N VAL A 726 -8.53 9.31 3.50
CA VAL A 726 -7.30 9.32 4.34
C VAL A 726 -6.28 10.31 3.77
N GLN A 727 -6.01 11.40 4.49
CA GLN A 727 -5.09 12.46 4.06
C GLN A 727 -3.61 12.06 4.18
N ASN A 728 -3.20 11.40 5.26
CA ASN A 728 -1.80 11.04 5.51
C ASN A 728 -1.49 9.58 5.13
N ARG A 729 -1.46 9.30 3.83
CA ARG A 729 -1.13 7.95 3.29
C ARG A 729 0.32 7.56 3.51
N LYS A 730 1.23 8.52 3.62
CA LYS A 730 2.67 8.28 3.77
C LYS A 730 2.98 7.45 5.01
N ARG A 731 2.33 7.74 6.13
CA ARG A 731 2.51 6.98 7.39
C ARG A 731 2.15 5.50 7.25
N LEU A 732 1.02 5.20 6.57
CA LEU A 732 0.59 3.82 6.35
C LEU A 732 1.55 3.05 5.44
N ILE A 733 2.09 3.71 4.43
CA ILE A 733 3.08 3.13 3.51
C ILE A 733 4.36 2.79 4.27
N ILE A 734 4.86 3.71 5.11
CA ILE A 734 6.06 3.50 5.93
C ILE A 734 5.81 2.35 6.93
N GLY A 735 4.73 2.41 7.69
CA GLY A 735 4.41 1.39 8.69
C GLY A 735 4.22 0.00 8.07
N PHE A 736 3.46 -0.12 6.98
CA PHE A 736 3.21 -1.40 6.35
C PHE A 736 4.46 -2.03 5.69
N ASN A 737 5.40 -1.20 5.22
CA ASN A 737 6.69 -1.65 4.70
C ASN A 737 7.78 -1.86 5.77
N SER A 738 7.51 -1.51 7.02
CA SER A 738 8.34 -1.81 8.17
C SER A 738 7.88 -3.12 8.84
N PRO A 739 8.65 -3.77 9.72
CA PRO A 739 8.16 -4.89 10.52
C PRO A 739 7.08 -4.47 11.53
N PHE A 740 6.95 -3.18 11.85
CA PHE A 740 6.02 -2.61 12.80
C PHE A 740 4.57 -2.55 12.27
N PHE A 741 3.62 -2.17 13.12
CA PHE A 741 2.23 -2.00 12.69
C PHE A 741 2.08 -0.99 11.52
N PRO A 742 1.06 -1.14 10.68
CA PRO A 742 0.02 -2.17 10.75
C PRO A 742 0.46 -3.54 10.22
N ASN A 743 -0.04 -4.62 10.83
CA ASN A 743 0.07 -5.97 10.30
C ASN A 743 -0.97 -6.21 9.21
N VAL A 744 -2.14 -5.62 9.35
CA VAL A 744 -3.22 -5.75 8.38
C VAL A 744 -3.57 -4.37 7.82
N LEU A 745 -3.52 -4.24 6.50
CA LEU A 745 -3.92 -3.04 5.79
C LEU A 745 -5.13 -3.35 4.90
N SER A 746 -6.28 -2.80 5.26
CA SER A 746 -7.50 -2.88 4.45
C SER A 746 -7.58 -1.68 3.51
N ALA A 747 -7.75 -1.90 2.21
CA ALA A 747 -7.68 -0.83 1.22
C ALA A 747 -8.82 -0.90 0.21
N THR A 748 -9.29 0.26 -0.23
CA THR A 748 -10.16 0.41 -1.39
C THR A 748 -9.35 0.57 -2.68
N GLN A 749 -10.02 0.84 -3.78
CA GLN A 749 -9.39 1.03 -5.11
C GLN A 749 -8.28 2.10 -5.11
N ILE A 750 -8.35 3.08 -4.24
CA ILE A 750 -7.40 4.21 -4.22
C ILE A 750 -5.95 3.78 -3.99
N PHE A 751 -5.73 2.62 -3.36
CA PHE A 751 -4.42 2.01 -3.20
C PHE A 751 -4.05 1.06 -4.36
N GLN A 752 -4.86 0.98 -5.41
CA GLN A 752 -4.51 0.22 -6.63
C GLN A 752 -3.48 0.94 -7.50
N GLU A 753 -3.23 2.25 -7.30
CA GLU A 753 -2.33 3.04 -8.13
C GLU A 753 -1.27 3.78 -7.31
N GLY A 754 -0.04 3.83 -7.82
CA GLY A 754 1.03 4.67 -7.31
C GLY A 754 1.67 4.29 -5.97
N VAL A 755 1.25 3.21 -5.29
CA VAL A 755 1.70 2.86 -3.94
C VAL A 755 2.55 1.58 -3.92
N ASN A 756 3.64 1.60 -3.17
CA ASN A 756 4.55 0.47 -2.98
C ASN A 756 4.34 -0.14 -1.59
N LEU A 757 3.92 -1.42 -1.52
CA LEU A 757 3.61 -2.13 -0.27
C LEU A 757 4.35 -3.49 -0.18
N HIS A 758 5.48 -3.62 -0.85
CA HIS A 758 6.11 -4.90 -1.20
C HIS A 758 7.22 -5.36 -0.25
N LEU A 759 7.73 -4.48 0.66
CA LEU A 759 8.92 -4.84 1.44
C LEU A 759 8.66 -5.92 2.49
N GLN A 760 7.47 -5.95 3.09
CA GLN A 760 7.16 -6.88 4.20
C GLN A 760 5.99 -7.81 3.92
N CYS A 761 5.28 -7.63 2.80
CA CYS A 761 4.05 -8.36 2.51
C CYS A 761 4.21 -9.31 1.30
N ASN A 762 3.71 -10.53 1.44
CA ASN A 762 3.58 -11.52 0.37
C ASN A 762 2.20 -12.19 0.35
N LYS A 763 1.20 -11.58 1.01
CA LYS A 763 -0.17 -12.09 1.06
C LYS A 763 -1.14 -10.99 0.66
N VAL A 764 -2.02 -11.29 -0.28
CA VAL A 764 -3.09 -10.38 -0.70
C VAL A 764 -4.44 -11.10 -0.65
N PHE A 765 -5.45 -10.42 -0.14
CA PHE A 765 -6.82 -10.91 -0.02
C PHE A 765 -7.75 -10.06 -0.86
N HIS A 766 -8.41 -10.66 -1.81
CA HIS A 766 -9.48 -10.04 -2.60
C HIS A 766 -10.83 -10.28 -1.91
N TYR A 767 -11.03 -9.65 -0.74
CA TYR A 767 -12.25 -9.76 0.04
C TYR A 767 -13.45 -9.20 -0.73
N GLY A 768 -13.26 -8.01 -1.30
CA GLY A 768 -14.10 -7.49 -2.37
C GLY A 768 -13.42 -7.76 -3.70
N MET A 769 -13.93 -8.73 -4.45
CA MET A 769 -13.33 -9.17 -5.70
C MET A 769 -13.25 -8.04 -6.72
N ALA A 770 -12.15 -7.96 -7.45
CA ALA A 770 -12.02 -7.03 -8.56
C ALA A 770 -13.00 -7.37 -9.69
N TRP A 771 -13.55 -6.33 -10.36
CA TRP A 771 -14.46 -6.53 -11.47
C TRP A 771 -13.80 -7.12 -12.70
N THR A 772 -12.51 -6.89 -12.85
CA THR A 772 -11.76 -7.24 -14.05
C THR A 772 -10.42 -7.86 -13.71
N PRO A 773 -9.89 -8.73 -14.56
CA PRO A 773 -8.55 -9.30 -14.40
C PRO A 773 -7.45 -8.23 -14.30
N GLY A 774 -7.58 -7.14 -15.08
CA GLY A 774 -6.63 -6.03 -15.05
C GLY A 774 -6.57 -5.34 -13.68
N ALA A 775 -7.72 -5.03 -13.08
CA ALA A 775 -7.77 -4.45 -11.74
C ALA A 775 -7.18 -5.41 -10.67
N ASN A 776 -7.41 -6.71 -10.84
CA ASN A 776 -6.82 -7.73 -9.96
C ASN A 776 -5.29 -7.73 -10.05
N GLU A 777 -4.72 -7.70 -11.26
CA GLU A 777 -3.27 -7.63 -11.49
C GLU A 777 -2.67 -6.33 -10.92
N GLN A 778 -3.36 -5.20 -11.01
CA GLN A 778 -2.92 -3.95 -10.38
C GLN A 778 -2.85 -4.06 -8.85
N ARG A 779 -3.84 -4.69 -8.20
CA ARG A 779 -3.85 -4.97 -6.76
C ARG A 779 -2.69 -5.85 -6.35
N ILE A 780 -2.50 -6.98 -7.04
CA ILE A 780 -1.38 -7.91 -6.80
C ILE A 780 -0.04 -7.18 -6.99
N GLY A 781 0.07 -6.35 -8.02
CA GLY A 781 1.26 -5.57 -8.33
C GLY A 781 1.71 -4.59 -7.24
N ARG A 782 0.91 -4.35 -6.19
CA ARG A 782 1.34 -3.51 -5.04
C ARG A 782 2.37 -4.22 -4.16
N ILE A 783 2.30 -5.54 -4.08
CA ILE A 783 3.20 -6.36 -3.27
C ILE A 783 4.11 -7.26 -4.11
N ASP A 784 3.74 -7.55 -5.32
CA ASP A 784 4.52 -8.36 -6.25
C ASP A 784 5.53 -7.49 -7.03
N ARG A 785 6.66 -7.21 -6.42
CA ARG A 785 7.71 -6.32 -6.97
C ARG A 785 9.11 -6.86 -6.72
N LEU A 786 10.04 -6.45 -7.58
CA LEU A 786 11.46 -6.70 -7.39
C LEU A 786 11.95 -6.09 -6.06
N PHE A 787 12.89 -6.77 -5.45
CA PHE A 787 13.49 -6.41 -4.15
C PHE A 787 12.51 -6.40 -2.96
N GLY A 788 11.27 -6.83 -3.19
CA GLY A 788 10.27 -7.03 -2.16
C GLY A 788 10.44 -8.34 -1.39
N LYS A 789 9.52 -8.62 -0.46
CA LYS A 789 9.51 -9.87 0.31
C LYS A 789 9.41 -11.10 -0.58
N VAL A 790 8.58 -11.06 -1.61
CA VAL A 790 8.45 -12.18 -2.57
C VAL A 790 9.80 -12.51 -3.19
N HIS A 791 10.51 -11.50 -3.70
CA HIS A 791 11.83 -11.69 -4.32
C HIS A 791 12.87 -12.23 -3.33
N ARG A 792 12.94 -11.65 -2.10
CA ARG A 792 13.84 -12.16 -1.07
C ARG A 792 13.55 -13.63 -0.69
N ASN A 793 12.27 -13.99 -0.64
CA ASN A 793 11.87 -15.36 -0.36
C ASN A 793 12.28 -16.32 -1.49
N LEU A 794 12.16 -15.91 -2.76
CA LEU A 794 12.63 -16.71 -3.90
C LEU A 794 14.14 -16.97 -3.86
N ILE A 795 14.92 -15.98 -3.41
CA ILE A 795 16.37 -16.13 -3.22
C ILE A 795 16.69 -17.11 -2.08
N LYS A 796 15.95 -17.05 -0.96
CA LYS A 796 16.21 -17.85 0.24
C LYS A 796 15.66 -19.28 0.15
N SER A 797 14.46 -19.44 -0.38
CA SER A 797 13.66 -20.68 -0.23
C SER A 797 13.04 -21.17 -1.55
N GLY A 798 13.32 -20.52 -2.68
CA GLY A 798 12.74 -20.87 -3.96
C GLY A 798 11.22 -20.72 -4.03
N GLN A 799 10.56 -21.56 -4.82
CA GLN A 799 9.12 -21.49 -5.12
C GLN A 799 8.20 -21.55 -3.89
N ASN A 800 8.60 -22.29 -2.86
CA ASN A 800 7.71 -22.64 -1.75
C ASN A 800 7.28 -21.44 -0.90
N SER A 801 8.03 -20.36 -0.94
CA SER A 801 7.78 -19.14 -0.16
C SER A 801 7.35 -17.94 -1.03
N GLY A 802 6.60 -18.21 -2.08
CA GLY A 802 6.17 -17.22 -3.04
C GLY A 802 5.11 -16.24 -2.56
N LEU A 803 4.29 -15.78 -3.50
CA LEU A 803 3.17 -14.86 -3.28
C LEU A 803 1.87 -15.65 -3.12
N HIS A 804 1.14 -15.39 -2.04
CA HIS A 804 -0.15 -16.01 -1.76
C HIS A 804 -1.30 -15.03 -2.03
N ILE A 805 -2.24 -15.44 -2.86
CA ILE A 805 -3.40 -14.67 -3.30
C ILE A 805 -4.65 -15.39 -2.82
N TYR A 806 -5.46 -14.74 -2.02
CA TYR A 806 -6.64 -15.34 -1.41
C TYR A 806 -7.92 -14.70 -1.93
N TYR A 807 -8.90 -15.56 -2.23
CA TYR A 807 -10.23 -15.17 -2.68
C TYR A 807 -11.29 -15.70 -1.70
N PRO A 808 -11.64 -14.93 -0.65
CA PRO A 808 -12.74 -15.29 0.23
C PRO A 808 -14.07 -15.20 -0.55
N TYR A 809 -14.90 -16.23 -0.46
CA TYR A 809 -16.21 -16.24 -1.10
C TYR A 809 -17.27 -16.93 -0.24
N LEU A 810 -18.53 -16.57 -0.45
CA LEU A 810 -19.66 -17.15 0.24
C LEU A 810 -20.26 -18.25 -0.66
N LYS A 811 -20.19 -19.48 -0.17
CA LYS A 811 -20.64 -20.68 -0.92
C LYS A 811 -22.14 -20.67 -1.16
N ASN A 812 -22.56 -21.21 -2.30
CA ASN A 812 -23.93 -21.33 -2.75
C ASN A 812 -24.66 -19.99 -2.88
N THR A 813 -23.93 -18.92 -3.17
CA THR A 813 -24.45 -17.58 -3.40
C THR A 813 -23.92 -17.00 -4.69
N PHE A 814 -24.46 -15.84 -5.07
CA PHE A 814 -24.00 -15.08 -6.22
C PHE A 814 -22.50 -14.69 -6.13
N ASP A 815 -21.93 -14.63 -4.93
CA ASP A 815 -20.49 -14.38 -4.72
C ASP A 815 -19.64 -15.52 -5.32
N GLN A 816 -20.09 -16.77 -5.19
CA GLN A 816 -19.44 -17.93 -5.83
C GLN A 816 -19.53 -17.84 -7.36
N GLU A 817 -20.68 -17.51 -7.91
CA GLU A 817 -20.85 -17.37 -9.37
C GLU A 817 -19.97 -16.27 -9.94
N GLN A 818 -19.88 -15.14 -9.24
CA GLN A 818 -18.97 -14.05 -9.61
C GLN A 818 -17.52 -14.48 -9.63
N LEU A 819 -17.08 -15.18 -8.58
CA LEU A 819 -15.70 -15.66 -8.50
C LEU A 819 -15.41 -16.68 -9.61
N ALA A 820 -16.32 -17.62 -9.86
CA ALA A 820 -16.18 -18.58 -10.94
C ALA A 820 -16.06 -17.90 -12.31
N SER A 821 -16.97 -16.96 -12.62
CA SER A 821 -16.91 -16.17 -13.85
C SER A 821 -15.62 -15.35 -13.96
N PHE A 822 -15.17 -14.78 -12.85
CA PHE A 822 -13.91 -14.03 -12.82
C PHE A 822 -12.72 -14.92 -13.12
N MET A 823 -12.63 -16.14 -12.55
CA MET A 823 -11.53 -17.07 -12.78
C MET A 823 -11.40 -17.49 -14.25
N VAL A 824 -12.53 -17.74 -14.91
CA VAL A 824 -12.56 -18.03 -16.34
C VAL A 824 -12.03 -16.84 -17.16
N LYS A 825 -12.53 -15.62 -16.88
CA LYS A 825 -12.07 -14.41 -17.57
C LYS A 825 -10.58 -14.13 -17.34
N LYS A 826 -10.10 -14.39 -16.13
CA LYS A 826 -8.69 -14.23 -15.79
C LYS A 826 -7.81 -15.18 -16.59
N GLN A 827 -8.22 -16.47 -16.70
CA GLN A 827 -7.49 -17.46 -17.48
C GLN A 827 -7.44 -17.06 -18.97
N ASP A 828 -8.56 -16.65 -19.54
CA ASP A 828 -8.65 -16.17 -20.92
C ASP A 828 -7.72 -14.96 -21.16
N PHE A 829 -7.73 -14.01 -20.24
CA PHE A 829 -6.85 -12.84 -20.27
C PHE A 829 -5.36 -13.23 -20.29
N GLU A 830 -4.96 -14.17 -19.44
CA GLU A 830 -3.58 -14.64 -19.35
C GLU A 830 -3.16 -15.43 -20.59
N ASP A 831 -4.04 -16.26 -21.13
CA ASP A 831 -3.75 -17.06 -22.32
C ASP A 831 -3.55 -16.16 -23.55
N GLN A 832 -4.34 -15.12 -23.68
CA GLN A 832 -4.22 -14.18 -24.80
C GLN A 832 -3.02 -13.24 -24.67
N LEU A 833 -2.79 -12.66 -23.49
CA LEU A 833 -1.73 -11.67 -23.30
C LEU A 833 -0.35 -12.28 -23.05
N ASP A 834 -0.27 -13.31 -22.24
CA ASP A 834 1.03 -13.85 -21.80
C ASP A 834 1.49 -15.03 -22.62
N ARG A 835 0.57 -15.75 -23.28
CA ARG A 835 0.85 -16.94 -24.11
C ARG A 835 0.55 -16.72 -25.60
N GLY A 836 -0.15 -15.65 -25.96
CA GLY A 836 -0.57 -15.36 -27.34
C GLY A 836 -1.50 -16.44 -27.94
N MET A 837 -2.20 -17.20 -27.09
CA MET A 837 -3.15 -18.23 -27.52
C MET A 837 -4.46 -17.60 -27.97
N GLN A 838 -5.17 -18.24 -28.89
CA GLN A 838 -6.56 -17.90 -29.16
C GLN A 838 -7.42 -18.40 -28.00
N SER A 839 -8.45 -17.65 -27.66
CA SER A 839 -9.43 -18.08 -26.67
C SER A 839 -10.33 -19.15 -27.28
N ASP A 840 -10.20 -20.37 -26.80
CA ASP A 840 -11.10 -21.49 -27.12
C ASP A 840 -12.28 -21.56 -26.14
N PHE A 841 -12.48 -20.52 -25.32
CA PHE A 841 -13.57 -20.52 -24.36
C PHE A 841 -14.90 -20.33 -25.05
N ASP A 842 -15.70 -21.36 -25.04
CA ASP A 842 -17.11 -21.28 -25.39
C ASP A 842 -17.84 -20.36 -24.40
N LYS A 843 -18.37 -19.26 -24.91
CA LYS A 843 -19.12 -18.28 -24.11
C LYS A 843 -20.41 -18.85 -23.51
N SER A 844 -20.79 -20.06 -23.88
CA SER A 844 -21.97 -20.77 -23.41
C SER A 844 -21.75 -21.60 -22.13
N ILE A 845 -20.58 -21.57 -21.52
CA ILE A 845 -20.39 -22.27 -20.24
C ILE A 845 -21.30 -21.62 -19.20
N HIS A 846 -22.47 -22.20 -19.02
CA HIS A 846 -23.25 -22.04 -17.81
C HIS A 846 -22.38 -22.60 -16.69
N LEU A 847 -21.70 -21.69 -15.97
CA LEU A 847 -21.02 -22.01 -14.74
C LEU A 847 -22.08 -22.51 -13.77
N SER A 848 -22.35 -23.82 -13.85
CA SER A 848 -23.19 -24.50 -12.86
C SER A 848 -22.52 -24.30 -11.48
N LEU A 849 -23.28 -24.45 -10.42
CA LEU A 849 -22.79 -24.48 -9.03
C LEU A 849 -21.73 -25.61 -8.78
N ALA A 850 -21.32 -26.32 -9.81
CA ALA A 850 -20.23 -27.29 -9.77
C ALA A 850 -18.88 -26.58 -9.59
N ASP A 851 -18.00 -27.18 -8.79
CA ASP A 851 -16.68 -26.64 -8.43
C ASP A 851 -15.63 -26.73 -9.57
N ASP A 852 -16.05 -26.95 -10.82
CA ASP A 852 -15.17 -27.10 -11.98
C ASP A 852 -14.28 -25.86 -12.25
N TRP A 853 -14.68 -24.67 -11.79
CA TRP A 853 -13.93 -23.46 -11.92
C TRP A 853 -12.64 -23.44 -11.05
N LEU A 854 -12.54 -24.31 -10.03
CA LEU A 854 -11.37 -24.42 -9.18
C LEU A 854 -10.10 -24.83 -9.95
N LYS A 855 -10.25 -25.48 -11.11
CA LYS A 855 -9.13 -25.81 -12.01
C LYS A 855 -8.40 -24.60 -12.57
N TYR A 856 -9.05 -23.42 -12.59
CA TYR A 856 -8.46 -22.15 -13.06
C TYR A 856 -7.68 -21.41 -11.99
N LEU A 857 -7.66 -21.91 -10.74
CA LEU A 857 -6.79 -21.38 -9.72
C LEU A 857 -5.32 -21.68 -10.06
N ARG A 858 -4.50 -20.65 -10.01
CA ARG A 858 -3.08 -20.79 -10.29
C ARG A 858 -2.40 -21.58 -9.18
N LYS A 859 -1.74 -22.66 -9.58
CA LYS A 859 -0.77 -23.41 -8.79
C LYS A 859 0.61 -23.20 -9.40
N PRO A 860 1.66 -23.01 -8.59
CA PRO A 860 3.01 -22.89 -9.11
C PRO A 860 3.38 -24.07 -10.01
N LYS A 861 3.96 -23.75 -11.13
CA LYS A 861 4.52 -24.76 -12.03
C LYS A 861 5.93 -25.13 -11.59
N PRO A 862 6.40 -26.35 -11.86
CA PRO A 862 7.79 -26.71 -11.66
C PRO A 862 8.72 -25.73 -12.39
N PHE A 863 9.86 -25.41 -11.79
CA PHE A 863 10.82 -24.44 -12.35
C PHE A 863 11.24 -24.77 -13.80
N ASN A 864 11.37 -26.06 -14.13
CA ASN A 864 11.76 -26.54 -15.46
C ASN A 864 10.65 -26.44 -16.51
N ASP A 865 9.42 -26.12 -16.13
CA ASP A 865 8.30 -25.91 -17.06
C ASP A 865 8.29 -24.47 -17.57
N CYS A 866 9.30 -24.13 -18.35
CA CYS A 866 9.56 -22.77 -18.84
C CYS A 866 8.74 -22.35 -20.07
N GLY A 867 7.67 -23.03 -20.42
CA GLY A 867 6.86 -22.88 -21.64
C GLY A 867 6.39 -21.50 -22.10
N ASN A 868 7.00 -20.40 -21.66
CA ASN A 868 6.59 -19.03 -21.98
C ASN A 868 7.67 -18.33 -22.81
N THR A 869 7.45 -18.31 -24.10
CA THR A 869 8.03 -17.30 -24.98
C THR A 869 7.20 -16.04 -24.88
N ASP A 870 7.83 -14.88 -24.77
CA ASP A 870 7.11 -13.60 -24.82
C ASP A 870 6.40 -13.48 -26.17
N PRO A 871 5.04 -13.45 -26.21
CA PRO A 871 4.32 -13.50 -27.49
C PRO A 871 4.40 -12.19 -28.28
N TYR A 872 4.80 -11.11 -27.61
CA TYR A 872 4.93 -9.76 -28.19
C TYR A 872 6.28 -9.17 -27.78
N PRO A 873 7.40 -9.71 -28.32
CA PRO A 873 8.74 -9.33 -27.91
C PRO A 873 9.10 -7.89 -28.31
N ALA A 874 10.14 -7.36 -27.70
CA ALA A 874 10.66 -6.04 -28.04
C ALA A 874 11.47 -6.04 -29.36
N ILE A 875 12.15 -7.16 -29.61
CA ILE A 875 13.07 -7.37 -30.73
C ILE A 875 12.45 -8.40 -31.65
#